data_9103fe5d5f1891b374cdc99b7c4ce20a
#
_entry.id   9103fe5d5f1891b374cdc99b7c4ce20a
#
_cell.length_a   1.000
_cell.length_b   1.000
_cell.length_c   1.000
_cell.angle_alpha   90.00
_cell.angle_beta   90.00
_cell.angle_gamma   90.00
#
_symmetry.space_group_name_H-M   'P 1'
#
loop_
_entity.id
_entity.type
_entity.pdbx_description
1 polymer ?
#
loop_
_entity_poly.entity_id
_entity_poly.type
_entity_poly.pdbx_seq_one_letter_code
_entity_poly.pdbx_strand_id
1 'polypeptide(L)'
;MEFGVAAFKVVAGVVISKLCVVMEKKLKRAPEIRANVRFIKDDLEAIQAAIELHGPYSEHTVLITQLRRLAYDIEDCIDCFDANKTTRTDFANQIVDLKKRSIETTERIQRFRFPSEGDAKRTAQAPEAAVVVPIELQNLGDYNLNCLLYLCLFPRNHPVRTKPLARRWLAEGLVLGEQDAVENMKILANSSIFNSIRRSNNGEVRRCQPTDVLFRYISQQSTSENFILLCDGVAAQPSQRKSFQAQVARRLSVHPPAIGQLNLPQDLSRLRTLAVFPAAAGAANIASYEAVLDFTKYGVLRVLDLEQCAHMSESHIQAIYKQVLMKYLSINLGSIPSITREIGHLDQLETLHLSGTETVTVFKEVLLLPKLKHLFGRVQLSRTDNTILGWKLKSFLRDKSVLETLAGFVTSGSPGFPQLMMRMRRLRKVKIWFKSDSSQKNLDAISLAITKFIRDGTNEPDLNRSLSMDFQECSGQFVNAIRSDADKKGRLDSLKLHGKLSRFPQFVVQLRAVGELCLWSTGLSWESIRDGLTTVRGLKYLKLVEDNLGRIEILPDHLISIERICVQCKLTMELAIIAHPLPKLVSLHILCQDLHVIHGPAGIDITRMDQLKEVALHPQVNQTIIAKLQQAARGHRNTPVILLIESPH
;
A
#
# COMPACT_ATOMS: atom_id res chain seq x y z
N MET A 1 17.14 11.06 -19.09
CA MET A 1 18.39 10.34 -18.84
C MET A 1 18.62 10.03 -17.37
N GLU A 2 18.35 10.96 -16.48
CA GLU A 2 18.41 10.74 -15.02
C GLU A 2 17.62 9.51 -14.57
N PHE A 3 16.44 9.26 -15.15
CA PHE A 3 15.63 8.09 -14.81
C PHE A 3 16.28 6.75 -15.18
N GLY A 4 16.98 6.65 -16.30
CA GLY A 4 17.65 5.41 -16.72
C GLY A 4 18.80 5.06 -15.78
N VAL A 5 19.62 6.04 -15.42
CA VAL A 5 20.73 5.92 -14.46
C VAL A 5 20.17 5.59 -13.08
N ALA A 6 19.16 6.32 -12.62
CA ALA A 6 18.49 6.06 -11.35
C ALA A 6 17.93 4.63 -11.28
N ALA A 7 17.28 4.17 -12.36
CA ALA A 7 16.75 2.81 -12.45
C ALA A 7 17.86 1.76 -12.38
N PHE A 8 19.01 1.97 -13.03
CA PHE A 8 20.14 1.07 -12.95
C PHE A 8 20.73 1.02 -11.54
N LYS A 9 21.03 2.17 -10.93
CA LYS A 9 21.63 2.25 -9.58
C LYS A 9 20.80 1.50 -8.54
N VAL A 10 19.48 1.70 -8.55
CA VAL A 10 18.56 1.02 -7.61
C VAL A 10 18.60 -0.50 -7.82
N VAL A 11 18.49 -0.97 -9.07
CA VAL A 11 18.51 -2.40 -9.37
C VAL A 11 19.87 -3.01 -9.03
N ALA A 12 20.97 -2.35 -9.39
CA ALA A 12 22.33 -2.81 -9.08
C ALA A 12 22.54 -2.95 -7.56
N GLY A 13 22.13 -1.97 -6.77
CA GLY A 13 22.21 -2.03 -5.30
C GLY A 13 21.44 -3.22 -4.71
N VAL A 14 20.22 -3.49 -5.20
CA VAL A 14 19.42 -4.66 -4.79
C VAL A 14 20.11 -5.95 -5.18
N VAL A 15 20.66 -6.04 -6.41
CA VAL A 15 21.37 -7.23 -6.91
C VAL A 15 22.62 -7.51 -6.08
N ILE A 16 23.44 -6.50 -5.82
CA ILE A 16 24.65 -6.60 -4.99
C ILE A 16 24.31 -7.17 -3.61
N SER A 17 23.28 -6.63 -2.95
CA SER A 17 22.82 -7.13 -1.66
C SER A 17 22.39 -8.61 -1.72
N LYS A 18 21.63 -9.01 -2.74
CA LYS A 18 21.21 -10.40 -2.94
C LYS A 18 22.37 -11.34 -3.22
N LEU A 19 23.34 -10.91 -4.02
CA LEU A 19 24.57 -11.70 -4.30
C LEU A 19 25.34 -11.99 -3.01
N CYS A 20 25.48 -10.99 -2.10
CA CYS A 20 26.09 -11.21 -0.80
C CYS A 20 25.34 -12.28 0.02
N VAL A 21 24.02 -12.18 0.10
CA VAL A 21 23.19 -13.12 0.86
C VAL A 21 23.29 -14.55 0.31
N VAL A 22 23.25 -14.72 -1.02
CA VAL A 22 23.35 -16.05 -1.65
C VAL A 22 24.74 -16.66 -1.45
N MET A 23 25.81 -15.87 -1.57
CA MET A 23 27.18 -16.32 -1.28
C MET A 23 27.33 -16.83 0.15
N GLU A 24 26.73 -16.16 1.11
CA GLU A 24 26.82 -16.53 2.52
C GLU A 24 25.95 -17.73 2.90
N LYS A 25 24.76 -17.82 2.36
CA LYS A 25 23.79 -18.84 2.77
C LYS A 25 23.85 -20.12 1.96
N LYS A 26 23.95 -20.04 0.62
CA LYS A 26 23.79 -21.19 -0.28
C LYS A 26 25.06 -21.66 -0.96
N LEU A 27 26.07 -20.80 -1.11
CA LEU A 27 27.29 -21.08 -1.87
C LEU A 27 28.53 -21.33 -1.02
N LYS A 28 28.39 -21.52 0.30
CA LYS A 28 29.54 -21.82 1.20
C LYS A 28 30.36 -23.02 0.74
N ARG A 29 29.70 -24.05 0.16
CA ARG A 29 30.31 -25.30 -0.28
C ARG A 29 30.48 -25.38 -1.81
N ALA A 30 30.57 -24.24 -2.51
CA ALA A 30 30.69 -24.14 -3.95
C ALA A 30 31.69 -23.04 -4.36
N PRO A 31 32.98 -23.23 -4.15
CA PRO A 31 34.00 -22.19 -4.34
C PRO A 31 34.01 -21.60 -5.74
N GLU A 32 33.87 -22.42 -6.79
CA GLU A 32 33.89 -21.98 -8.19
C GLU A 32 32.68 -21.08 -8.51
N ILE A 33 31.47 -21.51 -8.17
CA ILE A 33 30.25 -20.70 -8.36
C ILE A 33 30.35 -19.41 -7.56
N ARG A 34 30.83 -19.52 -6.33
CA ARG A 34 31.02 -18.34 -5.45
C ARG A 34 32.01 -17.34 -6.02
N ALA A 35 33.08 -17.80 -6.66
CA ALA A 35 34.06 -16.93 -7.34
C ALA A 35 33.43 -16.16 -8.50
N ASN A 36 32.62 -16.83 -9.34
CA ASN A 36 31.92 -16.16 -10.43
C ASN A 36 30.87 -15.17 -9.95
N VAL A 37 30.12 -15.51 -8.90
CA VAL A 37 29.15 -14.61 -8.26
C VAL A 37 29.84 -13.39 -7.65
N ARG A 38 31.00 -13.59 -7.01
CA ARG A 38 31.81 -12.49 -6.47
C ARG A 38 32.29 -11.56 -7.59
N PHE A 39 32.79 -12.12 -8.68
CA PHE A 39 33.21 -11.33 -9.84
C PHE A 39 32.09 -10.42 -10.35
N ILE A 40 30.87 -10.97 -10.54
CA ILE A 40 29.73 -10.18 -11.01
C ILE A 40 29.39 -9.06 -10.00
N LYS A 41 29.48 -9.36 -8.71
CA LYS A 41 29.24 -8.37 -7.64
C LYS A 41 30.24 -7.21 -7.74
N ASP A 42 31.54 -7.55 -7.78
CA ASP A 42 32.63 -6.58 -7.81
C ASP A 42 32.58 -5.71 -9.09
N ASP A 43 32.20 -6.33 -10.22
CA ASP A 43 32.02 -5.63 -11.51
C ASP A 43 30.83 -4.65 -11.46
N LEU A 44 29.69 -5.05 -10.89
CA LEU A 44 28.54 -4.16 -10.70
C LEU A 44 28.87 -2.99 -9.78
N GLU A 45 29.64 -3.21 -8.70
CA GLU A 45 30.11 -2.15 -7.79
C GLU A 45 31.02 -1.17 -8.53
N ALA A 46 31.94 -1.68 -9.35
CA ALA A 46 32.84 -0.84 -10.14
C ALA A 46 32.09 0.00 -11.19
N ILE A 47 31.10 -0.60 -11.88
CA ILE A 47 30.25 0.12 -12.84
C ILE A 47 29.45 1.22 -12.13
N GLN A 48 28.86 0.91 -10.97
CA GLN A 48 28.09 1.89 -10.19
C GLN A 48 28.98 3.07 -9.76
N ALA A 49 30.17 2.81 -9.24
CA ALA A 49 31.13 3.84 -8.87
C ALA A 49 31.58 4.68 -10.07
N ALA A 50 31.81 4.08 -11.22
CA ALA A 50 32.18 4.79 -12.45
C ALA A 50 31.07 5.76 -12.92
N ILE A 51 29.81 5.32 -12.85
CA ILE A 51 28.65 6.17 -13.20
C ILE A 51 28.50 7.33 -12.19
N GLU A 52 28.83 7.12 -10.93
CA GLU A 52 28.78 8.18 -9.90
C GLU A 52 29.86 9.24 -10.11
N LEU A 53 31.07 8.84 -10.51
CA LEU A 53 32.20 9.75 -10.73
C LEU A 53 32.04 10.61 -11.98
N HIS A 54 31.47 10.04 -13.05
CA HIS A 54 31.47 10.71 -14.36
C HIS A 54 30.13 11.40 -14.71
N GLY A 55 29.09 11.26 -13.89
CA GLY A 55 27.77 11.87 -14.09
C GLY A 55 26.92 11.23 -15.20
N PRO A 56 25.69 11.70 -15.40
CA PRO A 56 24.79 11.16 -16.44
C PRO A 56 25.11 11.76 -17.82
N TYR A 57 25.76 11.00 -18.67
CA TYR A 57 26.09 11.43 -20.05
C TYR A 57 24.91 11.19 -21.02
N SER A 58 24.62 12.22 -21.83
CA SER A 58 23.46 12.25 -22.74
C SER A 58 23.50 11.24 -23.88
N GLU A 59 24.66 10.77 -24.27
CA GLU A 59 24.85 9.91 -25.45
C GLU A 59 24.77 8.42 -25.18
N HIS A 60 24.65 7.96 -23.92
CA HIS A 60 24.78 6.54 -23.55
C HIS A 60 23.48 5.86 -23.10
N THR A 61 22.31 6.33 -23.50
CA THR A 61 21.00 5.74 -23.13
C THR A 61 20.93 4.24 -23.45
N VAL A 62 21.50 3.83 -24.57
CA VAL A 62 21.53 2.40 -24.99
C VAL A 62 22.36 1.58 -24.01
N LEU A 63 23.50 2.09 -23.56
CA LEU A 63 24.40 1.40 -22.64
C LEU A 63 23.78 1.25 -21.25
N ILE A 64 23.20 2.32 -20.72
CA ILE A 64 22.47 2.29 -19.44
C ILE A 64 21.30 1.30 -19.50
N THR A 65 20.60 1.25 -20.62
CA THR A 65 19.52 0.27 -20.82
C THR A 65 20.06 -1.17 -20.83
N GLN A 66 21.22 -1.43 -21.45
CA GLN A 66 21.87 -2.74 -21.43
C GLN A 66 22.32 -3.13 -20.03
N LEU A 67 22.94 -2.23 -19.28
CA LEU A 67 23.34 -2.45 -17.89
C LEU A 67 22.15 -2.78 -16.99
N ARG A 68 21.07 -2.03 -17.13
CA ARG A 68 19.85 -2.27 -16.38
C ARG A 68 19.24 -3.64 -16.71
N ARG A 69 19.21 -4.03 -17.99
CA ARG A 69 18.77 -5.37 -18.41
C ARG A 69 19.63 -6.46 -17.81
N LEU A 70 20.95 -6.31 -17.85
CA LEU A 70 21.88 -7.25 -17.24
C LEU A 70 21.64 -7.38 -15.73
N ALA A 71 21.52 -6.28 -15.01
CA ALA A 71 21.21 -6.29 -13.58
C ALA A 71 19.89 -7.02 -13.27
N TYR A 72 18.83 -6.79 -14.05
CA TYR A 72 17.59 -7.54 -13.93
C TYR A 72 17.75 -9.03 -14.19
N ASP A 73 18.53 -9.43 -15.23
CA ASP A 73 18.76 -10.84 -15.54
C ASP A 73 19.53 -11.55 -14.44
N ILE A 74 20.50 -10.87 -13.82
CA ILE A 74 21.24 -11.38 -12.66
C ILE A 74 20.28 -11.56 -11.47
N GLU A 75 19.43 -10.57 -11.21
CA GLU A 75 18.45 -10.64 -10.13
C GLU A 75 17.47 -11.81 -10.31
N ASP A 76 16.94 -12.00 -11.53
CA ASP A 76 16.02 -13.08 -11.84
C ASP A 76 16.67 -14.46 -11.66
N CYS A 77 17.94 -14.60 -12.09
CA CYS A 77 18.73 -15.81 -11.89
C CYS A 77 18.89 -16.15 -10.40
N ILE A 78 19.25 -15.15 -9.57
CA ILE A 78 19.39 -15.31 -8.12
C ILE A 78 18.06 -15.70 -7.48
N ASP A 79 16.98 -15.00 -7.82
CA ASP A 79 15.66 -15.24 -7.23
C ASP A 79 15.12 -16.63 -7.61
N CYS A 80 15.34 -17.09 -8.86
CA CYS A 80 15.01 -18.45 -9.28
C CYS A 80 15.77 -19.51 -8.50
N PHE A 81 17.06 -19.28 -8.25
CA PHE A 81 17.89 -20.17 -7.43
C PHE A 81 17.47 -20.13 -5.95
N ASP A 82 17.19 -18.97 -5.41
CA ASP A 82 16.73 -18.83 -4.01
C ASP A 82 15.39 -19.52 -3.78
N ALA A 83 14.48 -19.45 -4.75
CA ALA A 83 13.18 -20.11 -4.72
C ALA A 83 13.23 -21.62 -5.09
N ASN A 84 14.42 -22.19 -5.28
CA ASN A 84 14.64 -23.58 -5.72
C ASN A 84 13.94 -23.92 -7.06
N LYS A 85 13.74 -22.92 -7.93
CA LYS A 85 13.16 -23.09 -9.26
C LYS A 85 14.18 -23.62 -10.28
N THR A 86 15.47 -23.41 -10.00
CA THR A 86 16.60 -23.88 -10.83
C THR A 86 17.49 -24.81 -10.02
N THR A 87 18.08 -25.80 -10.71
CA THR A 87 19.07 -26.67 -10.10
C THR A 87 20.38 -25.90 -9.86
N ARG A 88 21.28 -26.48 -9.05
CA ARG A 88 22.58 -25.86 -8.78
C ARG A 88 23.46 -25.83 -10.05
N THR A 89 23.34 -26.84 -10.90
CA THR A 89 24.07 -26.92 -12.18
C THR A 89 23.57 -25.86 -13.15
N ASP A 90 22.25 -25.73 -13.30
CA ASP A 90 21.67 -24.69 -14.17
C ASP A 90 22.02 -23.29 -13.69
N PHE A 91 21.96 -23.05 -12.37
CA PHE A 91 22.41 -21.80 -11.79
C PHE A 91 23.88 -21.50 -12.09
N ALA A 92 24.78 -22.50 -11.95
CA ALA A 92 26.19 -22.34 -12.27
C ALA A 92 26.40 -21.93 -13.73
N ASN A 93 25.72 -22.61 -14.67
CA ASN A 93 25.80 -22.31 -16.11
C ASN A 93 25.28 -20.89 -16.41
N GLN A 94 24.13 -20.50 -15.81
CA GLN A 94 23.57 -19.16 -15.97
C GLN A 94 24.52 -18.08 -15.41
N ILE A 95 25.16 -18.31 -14.27
CA ILE A 95 26.13 -17.39 -13.68
C ILE A 95 27.37 -17.22 -14.56
N VAL A 96 27.85 -18.26 -15.20
CA VAL A 96 28.96 -18.18 -16.16
C VAL A 96 28.57 -17.32 -17.37
N ASP A 97 27.38 -17.52 -17.95
CA ASP A 97 26.88 -16.69 -19.05
C ASP A 97 26.71 -15.21 -18.63
N LEU A 98 26.11 -14.97 -17.48
CA LEU A 98 25.93 -13.61 -16.93
C LEU A 98 27.27 -12.92 -16.67
N LYS A 99 28.28 -13.65 -16.16
CA LYS A 99 29.64 -13.13 -16.01
C LYS A 99 30.24 -12.73 -17.35
N LYS A 100 30.12 -13.57 -18.40
CA LYS A 100 30.58 -13.23 -19.74
C LYS A 100 29.91 -11.95 -20.26
N ARG A 101 28.60 -11.86 -20.13
CA ARG A 101 27.83 -10.67 -20.53
C ARG A 101 28.23 -9.41 -19.74
N SER A 102 28.58 -9.55 -18.45
CA SER A 102 29.09 -8.46 -17.63
C SER A 102 30.40 -7.94 -18.20
N ILE A 103 31.35 -8.83 -18.47
CA ILE A 103 32.66 -8.47 -19.07
C ILE A 103 32.47 -7.77 -20.42
N GLU A 104 31.66 -8.34 -21.33
CA GLU A 104 31.38 -7.71 -22.62
C GLU A 104 30.76 -6.31 -22.50
N THR A 105 29.90 -6.11 -21.50
CA THR A 105 29.26 -4.81 -21.25
C THR A 105 30.27 -3.82 -20.71
N THR A 106 31.11 -4.22 -19.77
CA THR A 106 32.20 -3.39 -19.20
C THR A 106 33.22 -3.00 -20.25
N GLU A 107 33.63 -3.91 -21.14
CA GLU A 107 34.50 -3.62 -22.29
C GLU A 107 33.89 -2.57 -23.23
N ARG A 108 32.57 -2.67 -23.49
CA ARG A 108 31.87 -1.65 -24.31
C ARG A 108 31.90 -0.28 -23.62
N ILE A 109 31.68 -0.22 -22.30
CA ILE A 109 31.77 1.03 -21.52
C ILE A 109 33.15 1.63 -21.65
N GLN A 110 34.22 0.84 -21.54
CA GLN A 110 35.60 1.30 -21.67
C GLN A 110 35.97 1.81 -23.07
N ARG A 111 35.40 1.20 -24.12
CA ARG A 111 35.62 1.65 -25.52
C ARG A 111 34.97 2.99 -25.80
N PHE A 112 33.83 3.27 -25.19
CA PHE A 112 33.19 4.59 -25.22
C PHE A 112 33.88 5.44 -24.14
N ARG A 113 35.08 6.01 -24.44
CA ARG A 113 35.77 6.95 -23.56
C ARG A 113 34.77 8.01 -23.10
N PHE A 114 34.58 8.09 -21.80
CA PHE A 114 33.83 9.20 -21.24
C PHE A 114 34.54 10.50 -21.64
N PRO A 115 33.90 11.43 -22.38
CA PRO A 115 34.54 12.68 -22.78
C PRO A 115 35.00 13.43 -21.55
N SER A 116 36.24 13.92 -21.56
CA SER A 116 36.72 14.85 -20.54
C SER A 116 35.94 16.16 -20.64
N GLU A 117 35.78 16.91 -19.56
CA GLU A 117 35.03 18.19 -19.51
C GLU A 117 35.37 19.19 -20.63
N GLY A 118 36.52 19.02 -21.33
CA GLY A 118 36.92 19.84 -22.46
C GLY A 118 36.19 19.59 -23.78
N ASP A 119 35.67 18.38 -24.00
CA ASP A 119 35.02 17.98 -25.26
C ASP A 119 33.51 18.28 -25.30
N ALA A 120 32.89 18.49 -24.12
CA ALA A 120 31.44 18.75 -23.99
C ALA A 120 30.97 20.08 -24.60
N LYS A 121 31.91 21.02 -24.90
CA LYS A 121 31.56 22.32 -25.48
C LYS A 121 31.45 22.34 -27.01
N ARG A 122 31.79 21.27 -27.73
CA ARG A 122 31.84 21.26 -29.20
C ARG A 122 30.66 20.60 -29.92
N THR A 123 29.77 19.89 -29.21
CA THR A 123 28.67 19.11 -29.83
C THR A 123 27.27 19.55 -29.43
N ALA A 124 27.09 20.80 -29.01
CA ALA A 124 25.73 21.33 -28.76
C ALA A 124 25.02 21.67 -30.08
N GLN A 125 24.58 20.67 -30.82
CA GLN A 125 23.47 20.83 -31.74
C GLN A 125 22.16 20.89 -30.96
N ALA A 126 21.31 21.88 -31.29
CA ALA A 126 20.07 22.17 -30.57
C ALA A 126 19.19 20.93 -30.45
N PRO A 127 18.74 20.54 -29.26
CA PRO A 127 17.82 19.41 -29.10
C PRO A 127 16.42 19.82 -29.58
N GLU A 128 15.78 18.87 -30.27
CA GLU A 128 14.32 18.88 -30.45
C GLU A 128 13.64 19.18 -29.12
N ALA A 129 12.61 20.03 -29.18
CA ALA A 129 11.82 20.59 -28.07
C ALA A 129 12.14 20.04 -26.69
N ALA A 130 12.96 20.74 -25.94
CA ALA A 130 13.34 20.37 -24.58
C ALA A 130 12.08 20.18 -23.74
N VAL A 131 11.83 18.94 -23.32
CA VAL A 131 10.79 18.65 -22.34
C VAL A 131 11.19 19.35 -21.05
N VAL A 132 10.45 20.39 -20.69
CA VAL A 132 10.70 21.16 -19.47
C VAL A 132 10.55 20.21 -18.28
N VAL A 133 11.67 19.87 -17.65
CA VAL A 133 11.67 19.09 -16.39
C VAL A 133 10.97 19.94 -15.33
N PRO A 134 9.88 19.46 -14.72
CA PRO A 134 9.27 20.17 -13.61
C PRO A 134 10.34 20.45 -12.53
N ILE A 135 10.44 21.70 -12.09
CA ILE A 135 11.48 22.16 -11.13
C ILE A 135 11.44 21.29 -9.86
N GLU A 136 10.27 20.85 -9.48
CA GLU A 136 10.03 19.98 -8.31
C GLU A 136 10.69 18.60 -8.40
N LEU A 137 11.06 18.14 -9.60
CA LEU A 137 11.74 16.85 -9.80
C LEU A 137 13.26 16.93 -9.70
N GLN A 138 13.84 18.11 -9.81
CA GLN A 138 15.30 18.29 -9.85
C GLN A 138 16.01 17.87 -8.56
N ASN A 139 15.30 17.86 -7.45
CA ASN A 139 15.82 17.50 -6.13
C ASN A 139 15.40 16.10 -5.64
N LEU A 140 14.78 15.29 -6.49
CA LEU A 140 14.36 13.94 -6.12
C LEU A 140 15.51 12.95 -6.29
N GLY A 141 15.79 12.15 -5.25
CA GLY A 141 16.77 11.08 -5.32
C GLY A 141 16.35 9.93 -6.24
N ASP A 142 17.32 9.10 -6.65
CA ASP A 142 17.16 8.00 -7.61
C ASP A 142 16.01 7.04 -7.29
N TYR A 143 15.82 6.72 -6.00
CA TYR A 143 14.70 5.84 -5.56
C TYR A 143 13.33 6.49 -5.81
N ASN A 144 13.20 7.79 -5.58
CA ASN A 144 11.97 8.52 -5.81
C ASN A 144 11.61 8.59 -7.30
N LEU A 145 12.59 8.74 -8.17
CA LEU A 145 12.40 8.77 -9.63
C LEU A 145 11.82 7.44 -10.15
N ASN A 146 12.35 6.30 -9.69
CA ASN A 146 11.81 4.98 -10.05
C ASN A 146 10.40 4.75 -9.52
N CYS A 147 10.14 5.19 -8.30
CA CYS A 147 8.81 5.14 -7.69
C CYS A 147 7.80 5.99 -8.47
N LEU A 148 8.23 7.14 -9.02
CA LEU A 148 7.39 7.97 -9.90
C LEU A 148 7.08 7.28 -11.23
N LEU A 149 8.09 6.70 -11.91
CA LEU A 149 7.86 5.97 -13.15
C LEU A 149 6.87 4.81 -12.98
N TYR A 150 6.87 4.18 -11.80
CA TYR A 150 5.94 3.09 -11.49
C TYR A 150 4.47 3.54 -11.47
N LEU A 151 4.19 4.84 -11.31
CA LEU A 151 2.82 5.36 -11.38
C LEU A 151 2.21 5.27 -12.79
N CYS A 152 3.04 5.15 -13.83
CA CYS A 152 2.56 4.88 -15.20
C CYS A 152 1.89 3.50 -15.35
N LEU A 153 2.00 2.63 -14.32
CA LEU A 153 1.23 1.38 -14.26
C LEU A 153 -0.28 1.63 -14.18
N PHE A 154 -0.69 2.77 -13.63
CA PHE A 154 -2.09 3.11 -13.43
C PHE A 154 -2.64 3.94 -14.58
N PRO A 155 -3.95 3.80 -14.90
CA PRO A 155 -4.59 4.67 -15.88
C PRO A 155 -4.46 6.15 -15.48
N ARG A 156 -4.45 7.02 -16.51
CA ARG A 156 -4.52 8.47 -16.28
C ARG A 156 -5.74 8.80 -15.42
N ASN A 157 -5.57 9.72 -14.50
CA ASN A 157 -6.62 10.14 -13.56
C ASN A 157 -7.10 9.05 -12.57
N HIS A 158 -6.39 7.92 -12.47
CA HIS A 158 -6.70 6.88 -11.49
C HIS A 158 -6.17 7.27 -10.10
N PRO A 159 -7.05 7.33 -9.08
CA PRO A 159 -6.61 7.62 -7.71
C PRO A 159 -5.91 6.42 -7.08
N VAL A 160 -4.59 6.52 -6.95
CA VAL A 160 -3.74 5.43 -6.47
C VAL A 160 -3.75 5.34 -4.94
N ARG A 161 -3.98 4.16 -4.39
CA ARG A 161 -3.89 3.90 -2.96
C ARG A 161 -2.43 3.79 -2.52
N THR A 162 -2.00 4.65 -1.59
CA THR A 162 -0.60 4.81 -1.20
C THR A 162 0.01 3.56 -0.54
N LYS A 163 -0.69 2.91 0.40
CA LYS A 163 -0.16 1.70 1.09
C LYS A 163 -0.01 0.48 0.16
N PRO A 164 -0.98 0.13 -0.71
CA PRO A 164 -0.77 -0.87 -1.75
C PRO A 164 0.36 -0.54 -2.72
N LEU A 165 0.50 0.73 -3.12
CA LEU A 165 1.57 1.18 -4.00
C LEU A 165 2.95 0.93 -3.35
N ALA A 166 3.14 1.33 -2.11
CA ALA A 166 4.39 1.11 -1.35
C ALA A 166 4.76 -0.39 -1.30
N ARG A 167 3.78 -1.29 -1.11
CA ARG A 167 4.02 -2.74 -1.12
C ARG A 167 4.40 -3.30 -2.48
N ARG A 168 3.86 -2.71 -3.57
CA ARG A 168 4.29 -3.08 -4.93
C ARG A 168 5.72 -2.62 -5.21
N TRP A 169 6.12 -1.42 -4.76
CA TRP A 169 7.51 -0.96 -4.84
C TRP A 169 8.47 -1.91 -4.13
N LEU A 170 8.11 -2.38 -2.93
CA LEU A 170 8.89 -3.39 -2.20
C LEU A 170 8.98 -4.72 -2.94
N ALA A 171 7.86 -5.22 -3.45
CA ALA A 171 7.80 -6.48 -4.17
C ALA A 171 8.63 -6.46 -5.47
N GLU A 172 8.67 -5.30 -6.13
CA GLU A 172 9.50 -5.03 -7.32
C GLU A 172 10.99 -4.86 -7.01
N GLY A 173 11.32 -4.51 -5.76
CA GLY A 173 12.68 -4.13 -5.38
C GLY A 173 13.05 -2.69 -5.76
N LEU A 174 12.06 -1.81 -5.92
CA LEU A 174 12.31 -0.37 -6.17
C LEU A 174 12.72 0.38 -4.91
N VAL A 175 12.47 -0.20 -3.75
CA VAL A 175 12.88 0.28 -2.42
C VAL A 175 13.40 -0.89 -1.60
N LEU A 176 14.29 -0.61 -0.65
CA LEU A 176 14.95 -1.64 0.15
C LEU A 176 14.10 -2.12 1.34
N GLY A 177 13.29 -1.23 1.92
CA GLY A 177 12.50 -1.52 3.10
C GLY A 177 11.15 -0.80 3.15
N GLU A 178 10.31 -1.20 4.10
CA GLU A 178 9.01 -0.55 4.31
C GLU A 178 9.15 0.91 4.75
N GLN A 179 10.17 1.22 5.54
CA GLN A 179 10.47 2.59 5.99
C GLN A 179 10.83 3.48 4.81
N ASP A 180 11.67 2.98 3.89
CA ASP A 180 12.04 3.71 2.67
C ASP A 180 10.81 3.95 1.78
N ALA A 181 9.93 2.94 1.64
CA ALA A 181 8.70 3.08 0.87
C ALA A 181 7.74 4.13 1.48
N VAL A 182 7.65 4.18 2.80
CA VAL A 182 6.84 5.18 3.52
C VAL A 182 7.43 6.57 3.39
N GLU A 183 8.76 6.70 3.50
CA GLU A 183 9.45 7.99 3.38
C GLU A 183 9.36 8.54 1.96
N ASN A 184 9.62 7.71 0.94
CA ASN A 184 9.44 8.09 -0.46
C ASN A 184 8.00 8.55 -0.72
N MET A 185 7.01 7.84 -0.16
CA MET A 185 5.61 8.24 -0.29
C MET A 185 5.32 9.59 0.37
N LYS A 186 5.92 9.89 1.53
CA LYS A 186 5.77 11.19 2.19
C LYS A 186 6.41 12.32 1.37
N ILE A 187 7.64 12.10 0.88
CA ILE A 187 8.34 13.05 0.02
C ILE A 187 7.48 13.38 -1.20
N LEU A 188 6.99 12.35 -1.91
CA LEU A 188 6.16 12.51 -3.09
C LEU A 188 4.79 13.15 -2.78
N ALA A 189 4.18 12.83 -1.64
CA ALA A 189 2.89 13.39 -1.25
C ALA A 189 2.97 14.85 -0.78
N ASN A 190 4.15 15.28 -0.31
CA ASN A 190 4.37 16.67 0.12
C ASN A 190 4.85 17.57 -1.01
N SER A 191 5.27 17.01 -2.14
CA SER A 191 5.61 17.78 -3.33
C SER A 191 4.34 18.22 -4.08
N SER A 192 4.39 19.38 -4.71
CA SER A 192 3.27 19.97 -5.46
C SER A 192 2.85 19.16 -6.70
N ILE A 193 3.58 18.10 -7.00
CA ILE A 193 3.36 17.22 -8.15
C ILE A 193 2.20 16.23 -7.98
N PHE A 194 1.70 16.09 -6.74
CA PHE A 194 0.58 15.20 -6.43
C PHE A 194 -0.64 15.94 -5.92
N ASN A 195 -1.78 15.56 -6.43
CA ASN A 195 -3.06 15.91 -5.85
C ASN A 195 -3.42 14.90 -4.75
N SER A 196 -3.51 15.37 -3.51
CA SER A 196 -3.97 14.55 -2.38
C SER A 196 -5.49 14.44 -2.43
N ILE A 197 -6.02 13.33 -2.95
CA ILE A 197 -7.46 13.15 -3.14
C ILE A 197 -8.16 12.81 -1.83
N ARG A 198 -7.51 12.01 -0.98
CA ARG A 198 -8.11 11.57 0.29
C ARG A 198 -7.06 11.39 1.35
N ARG A 199 -7.27 12.07 2.49
CA ARG A 199 -6.48 11.86 3.71
C ARG A 199 -7.21 10.95 4.69
N SER A 200 -6.46 10.22 5.50
CA SER A 200 -7.01 9.51 6.66
C SER A 200 -7.29 10.50 7.81
N ASN A 201 -7.98 10.02 8.84
CA ASN A 201 -8.26 10.85 10.01
C ASN A 201 -6.98 11.38 10.69
N ASN A 202 -5.89 10.61 10.65
CA ASN A 202 -4.57 11.01 11.14
C ASN A 202 -3.77 11.90 10.15
N GLY A 203 -4.37 12.35 9.06
CA GLY A 203 -3.74 13.22 8.06
C GLY A 203 -2.87 12.53 7.02
N GLU A 204 -2.56 11.24 7.16
CA GLU A 204 -1.83 10.50 6.14
C GLU A 204 -2.58 10.46 4.81
N VAL A 205 -1.88 10.63 3.71
CA VAL A 205 -2.46 10.51 2.37
C VAL A 205 -2.84 9.06 2.10
N ARG A 206 -4.12 8.81 1.88
CA ARG A 206 -4.64 7.47 1.52
C ARG A 206 -4.67 7.21 0.03
N ARG A 207 -5.00 8.25 -0.73
CA ARG A 207 -5.03 8.23 -2.18
C ARG A 207 -4.38 9.49 -2.70
N CYS A 208 -3.57 9.31 -3.71
CA CYS A 208 -2.94 10.42 -4.44
C CYS A 208 -3.15 10.20 -5.94
N GLN A 209 -3.00 11.28 -6.68
CA GLN A 209 -3.07 11.27 -8.13
C GLN A 209 -1.99 12.21 -8.64
N PRO A 210 -1.15 11.79 -9.58
CA PRO A 210 -0.21 12.68 -10.25
C PRO A 210 -0.98 13.83 -10.93
N THR A 211 -0.41 15.03 -10.92
CA THR A 211 -0.93 16.12 -11.76
C THR A 211 -0.82 15.75 -13.24
N ASP A 212 -1.64 16.34 -14.11
CA ASP A 212 -1.61 16.05 -15.54
C ASP A 212 -0.26 16.36 -16.19
N VAL A 213 0.42 17.38 -15.69
CA VAL A 213 1.78 17.77 -16.16
C VAL A 213 2.78 16.67 -15.79
N LEU A 214 2.77 16.26 -14.53
CA LEU A 214 3.65 15.17 -14.07
C LEU A 214 3.34 13.88 -14.84
N PHE A 215 2.08 13.48 -14.97
CA PHE A 215 1.71 12.21 -15.60
C PHE A 215 2.18 12.16 -17.06
N ARG A 216 2.03 13.23 -17.82
CA ARG A 216 2.55 13.32 -19.20
C ARG A 216 4.07 13.17 -19.23
N TYR A 217 4.77 13.85 -18.34
CA TYR A 217 6.22 13.80 -18.27
C TYR A 217 6.72 12.38 -17.93
N ILE A 218 6.22 11.75 -16.84
CA ILE A 218 6.66 10.39 -16.45
C ILE A 218 6.25 9.34 -17.47
N SER A 219 5.11 9.50 -18.17
CA SER A 219 4.69 8.57 -19.24
C SER A 219 5.66 8.61 -20.42
N GLN A 220 6.10 9.78 -20.82
CA GLN A 220 7.10 9.93 -21.88
C GLN A 220 8.44 9.31 -21.47
N GLN A 221 8.90 9.55 -20.23
CA GLN A 221 10.11 8.93 -19.69
C GLN A 221 9.97 7.41 -19.58
N SER A 222 8.83 6.91 -19.09
CA SER A 222 8.55 5.47 -18.99
C SER A 222 8.61 4.77 -20.35
N THR A 223 8.11 5.42 -21.40
CA THR A 223 8.14 4.90 -22.78
C THR A 223 9.56 4.91 -23.33
N SER A 224 10.31 6.01 -23.19
CA SER A 224 11.71 6.11 -23.68
C SER A 224 12.63 5.09 -23.00
N GLU A 225 12.40 4.80 -21.72
CA GLU A 225 13.17 3.86 -20.91
C GLU A 225 12.65 2.41 -20.99
N ASN A 226 11.57 2.13 -21.71
CA ASN A 226 10.88 0.83 -21.67
C ASN A 226 10.64 0.33 -20.23
N PHE A 227 10.25 1.25 -19.33
CA PHE A 227 10.10 0.95 -17.92
C PHE A 227 8.79 0.22 -17.64
N ILE A 228 7.68 0.72 -18.19
CA ILE A 228 6.36 0.07 -18.20
C ILE A 228 5.86 0.03 -19.63
N LEU A 229 5.41 -1.11 -20.05
CA LEU A 229 4.72 -1.30 -21.31
C LEU A 229 3.21 -1.17 -21.07
N LEU A 230 2.59 -0.24 -21.79
CA LEU A 230 1.15 -0.01 -21.73
C LEU A 230 0.46 -0.73 -22.88
N CYS A 231 -0.54 -1.56 -22.57
CA CYS A 231 -1.39 -2.22 -23.54
C CYS A 231 -2.83 -1.68 -23.38
N ASP A 232 -3.16 -0.65 -24.14
CA ASP A 232 -4.43 0.10 -24.04
C ASP A 232 -5.41 -0.20 -25.19
N GLY A 233 -5.04 -1.11 -26.10
CA GLY A 233 -5.87 -1.51 -27.23
C GLY A 233 -6.07 -0.43 -28.30
N VAL A 234 -5.38 0.70 -28.19
CA VAL A 234 -5.39 1.70 -29.26
C VAL A 234 -4.74 1.10 -30.50
N ALA A 235 -5.43 1.17 -31.62
CA ALA A 235 -4.96 0.63 -32.90
C ALA A 235 -3.71 1.38 -33.37
N ALA A 236 -2.54 0.92 -32.93
CA ALA A 236 -1.26 1.42 -33.40
C ALA A 236 -1.08 1.09 -34.90
N GLN A 237 -0.39 1.95 -35.64
CA GLN A 237 0.00 1.71 -37.03
C GLN A 237 0.74 0.35 -37.16
N PRO A 238 0.67 -0.37 -38.29
CA PRO A 238 1.30 -1.71 -38.42
C PRO A 238 2.79 -1.74 -38.08
N SER A 239 3.54 -0.67 -38.35
CA SER A 239 4.95 -0.51 -37.98
C SER A 239 5.15 -0.42 -36.47
N GLN A 240 4.29 0.30 -35.77
CA GLN A 240 4.32 0.43 -34.31
C GLN A 240 3.92 -0.87 -33.63
N ARG A 241 2.99 -1.66 -34.19
CA ARG A 241 2.61 -2.99 -33.70
C ARG A 241 3.79 -3.96 -33.71
N LYS A 242 4.56 -4.01 -34.81
CA LYS A 242 5.76 -4.87 -34.91
C LYS A 242 6.82 -4.48 -33.89
N SER A 243 7.08 -3.18 -33.71
CA SER A 243 8.02 -2.68 -32.71
C SER A 243 7.57 -3.01 -31.30
N PHE A 244 6.28 -2.85 -30.98
CA PHE A 244 5.71 -3.22 -29.68
C PHE A 244 5.81 -4.71 -29.39
N GLN A 245 5.49 -5.57 -30.34
CA GLN A 245 5.57 -7.03 -30.19
C GLN A 245 7.00 -7.54 -29.95
N ALA A 246 8.01 -6.84 -30.50
CA ALA A 246 9.41 -7.20 -30.31
C ALA A 246 10.02 -6.71 -28.98
N GLN A 247 9.28 -5.95 -28.17
CA GLN A 247 9.78 -5.43 -26.90
C GLN A 247 9.77 -6.50 -25.81
N VAL A 248 10.86 -6.56 -25.04
CA VAL A 248 10.95 -7.38 -23.83
C VAL A 248 10.31 -6.61 -22.68
N ALA A 249 9.09 -7.01 -22.30
CA ALA A 249 8.36 -6.39 -21.22
C ALA A 249 8.83 -6.89 -19.85
N ARG A 250 9.16 -5.97 -18.95
CA ARG A 250 9.40 -6.25 -17.52
C ARG A 250 8.18 -5.93 -16.67
N ARG A 251 7.42 -4.92 -17.06
CA ARG A 251 6.19 -4.48 -16.41
C ARG A 251 5.16 -4.20 -17.48
N LEU A 252 3.99 -4.79 -17.32
CA LEU A 252 2.88 -4.66 -18.25
C LEU A 252 1.66 -4.11 -17.51
N SER A 253 1.13 -3.02 -18.03
CA SER A 253 -0.17 -2.49 -17.64
C SER A 253 -1.15 -2.71 -18.77
N VAL A 254 -2.27 -3.37 -18.46
CA VAL A 254 -3.28 -3.75 -19.44
C VAL A 254 -4.56 -2.98 -19.19
N HIS A 255 -4.98 -2.23 -20.20
CA HIS A 255 -6.22 -1.45 -20.21
C HIS A 255 -7.06 -1.97 -21.40
N PRO A 256 -7.86 -3.02 -21.23
CA PRO A 256 -8.55 -3.63 -22.35
C PRO A 256 -9.44 -2.64 -23.07
N PRO A 257 -9.42 -2.63 -24.40
CA PRO A 257 -10.32 -1.78 -25.19
C PRO A 257 -11.77 -2.26 -25.04
N ALA A 258 -12.70 -1.35 -25.18
CA ALA A 258 -14.12 -1.70 -25.21
C ALA A 258 -14.48 -2.65 -26.37
N ILE A 259 -13.78 -2.54 -27.49
CA ILE A 259 -13.94 -3.35 -28.71
C ILE A 259 -12.55 -3.66 -29.29
N GLY A 260 -12.31 -4.93 -29.66
CA GLY A 260 -11.09 -5.37 -30.32
C GLY A 260 -10.25 -6.36 -29.53
N GLN A 261 -9.10 -6.74 -30.08
CA GLN A 261 -8.15 -7.66 -29.44
C GLN A 261 -6.97 -6.89 -28.84
N LEU A 262 -6.50 -7.38 -27.70
CA LEU A 262 -5.26 -6.88 -27.08
C LEU A 262 -4.04 -7.29 -27.89
N ASN A 263 -3.19 -6.33 -28.21
CA ASN A 263 -1.87 -6.61 -28.78
C ASN A 263 -0.90 -6.80 -27.61
N LEU A 264 -0.48 -8.03 -27.37
CA LEU A 264 0.51 -8.37 -26.34
C LEU A 264 1.90 -8.51 -26.96
N PRO A 265 2.98 -8.24 -26.19
CA PRO A 265 4.34 -8.63 -26.56
C PRO A 265 4.43 -10.14 -26.81
N GLN A 266 5.33 -10.55 -27.72
CA GLN A 266 5.53 -11.97 -28.03
C GLN A 266 6.22 -12.72 -26.88
N ASP A 267 7.19 -12.07 -26.23
CA ASP A 267 7.93 -12.65 -25.08
C ASP A 267 7.52 -11.97 -23.78
N LEU A 268 6.80 -12.70 -22.95
CA LEU A 268 6.39 -12.32 -21.61
C LEU A 268 7.12 -13.14 -20.51
N SER A 269 8.08 -13.98 -20.89
CA SER A 269 8.79 -14.86 -19.96
C SER A 269 9.55 -14.10 -18.86
N ARG A 270 9.95 -12.86 -19.14
CA ARG A 270 10.69 -11.97 -18.23
C ARG A 270 9.82 -10.95 -17.53
N LEU A 271 8.50 -11.09 -17.61
CA LEU A 271 7.56 -10.17 -16.96
C LEU A 271 7.61 -10.33 -15.44
N ARG A 272 7.81 -9.21 -14.73
CA ARG A 272 7.85 -9.13 -13.26
C ARG A 272 6.56 -8.59 -12.66
N THR A 273 5.94 -7.62 -13.34
CA THR A 273 4.68 -7.01 -12.92
C THR A 273 3.63 -7.09 -14.02
N LEU A 274 2.47 -7.58 -13.64
CA LEU A 274 1.25 -7.52 -14.43
C LEU A 274 0.16 -6.82 -13.62
N ALA A 275 -0.40 -5.76 -14.19
CA ALA A 275 -1.58 -5.09 -13.65
C ALA A 275 -2.65 -4.97 -14.74
N VAL A 276 -3.89 -5.33 -14.39
CA VAL A 276 -5.03 -5.31 -15.30
C VAL A 276 -6.09 -4.37 -14.75
N PHE A 277 -6.50 -3.40 -15.55
CA PHE A 277 -7.53 -2.42 -15.21
C PHE A 277 -8.80 -2.66 -16.02
N PRO A 278 -9.98 -2.25 -15.53
CA PRO A 278 -11.22 -2.41 -16.30
C PRO A 278 -11.21 -1.51 -17.53
N ALA A 279 -11.91 -1.95 -18.57
CA ALA A 279 -12.22 -1.09 -19.69
C ALA A 279 -13.08 0.10 -19.25
N ALA A 280 -12.90 1.25 -19.87
CA ALA A 280 -13.80 2.38 -19.66
C ALA A 280 -15.24 1.99 -20.06
N ALA A 281 -16.20 2.28 -19.16
CA ALA A 281 -17.65 2.13 -19.37
C ALA A 281 -18.16 0.71 -19.75
N GLY A 282 -17.95 -0.27 -18.86
CA GLY A 282 -18.85 -1.44 -18.79
C GLY A 282 -18.81 -2.49 -19.90
N ALA A 283 -18.03 -2.32 -20.94
CA ALA A 283 -17.95 -3.21 -22.09
C ALA A 283 -16.62 -3.98 -22.12
N ALA A 284 -16.36 -4.80 -21.10
CA ALA A 284 -15.21 -5.69 -21.14
C ALA A 284 -15.53 -6.91 -22.00
N ASN A 285 -14.90 -7.05 -23.16
CA ASN A 285 -14.91 -8.30 -23.90
C ASN A 285 -14.06 -9.33 -23.13
N ILE A 286 -14.69 -10.36 -22.54
CA ILE A 286 -14.03 -11.44 -21.78
C ILE A 286 -12.87 -12.06 -22.56
N ALA A 287 -13.03 -12.23 -23.88
CA ALA A 287 -11.99 -12.76 -24.75
C ALA A 287 -10.68 -11.93 -24.76
N SER A 288 -10.75 -10.63 -24.42
CA SER A 288 -9.56 -9.79 -24.34
C SER A 288 -8.67 -10.13 -23.14
N TYR A 289 -9.22 -10.69 -22.06
CA TYR A 289 -8.47 -11.02 -20.85
C TYR A 289 -7.80 -12.40 -20.92
N GLU A 290 -8.37 -13.36 -21.65
CA GLU A 290 -7.86 -14.75 -21.72
C GLU A 290 -6.39 -14.82 -22.11
N ALA A 291 -5.97 -14.02 -23.08
CA ALA A 291 -4.57 -14.00 -23.54
C ALA A 291 -3.60 -13.50 -22.46
N VAL A 292 -4.06 -12.61 -21.56
CA VAL A 292 -3.29 -12.06 -20.44
C VAL A 292 -3.30 -13.00 -19.24
N LEU A 293 -4.39 -13.75 -19.04
CA LEU A 293 -4.56 -14.68 -17.93
C LEU A 293 -3.90 -16.05 -18.17
N ASP A 294 -3.25 -16.24 -19.30
CA ASP A 294 -2.42 -17.42 -19.56
C ASP A 294 -1.07 -17.31 -18.81
N PHE A 295 -1.10 -17.73 -17.54
CA PHE A 295 0.06 -17.68 -16.65
C PHE A 295 1.21 -18.62 -17.02
N THR A 296 1.06 -19.46 -18.04
CA THR A 296 2.15 -20.31 -18.55
C THR A 296 3.25 -19.51 -19.26
N LYS A 297 2.91 -18.29 -19.74
CA LYS A 297 3.83 -17.38 -20.44
C LYS A 297 4.78 -16.64 -19.51
N TYR A 298 4.51 -16.62 -18.20
CA TYR A 298 5.26 -15.80 -17.24
C TYR A 298 6.30 -16.65 -16.48
N GLY A 299 7.57 -16.26 -16.57
CA GLY A 299 8.68 -16.98 -15.94
C GLY A 299 9.07 -16.43 -14.56
N VAL A 300 8.98 -15.12 -14.36
CA VAL A 300 9.58 -14.43 -13.20
C VAL A 300 8.61 -13.43 -12.53
N LEU A 301 7.31 -13.71 -12.58
CA LEU A 301 6.28 -12.81 -12.07
C LEU A 301 6.40 -12.62 -10.54
N ARG A 302 6.46 -11.35 -10.10
CA ARG A 302 6.60 -10.95 -8.69
C ARG A 302 5.39 -10.16 -8.19
N VAL A 303 4.80 -9.36 -9.05
CA VAL A 303 3.63 -8.51 -8.73
C VAL A 303 2.51 -8.84 -9.70
N LEU A 304 1.40 -9.27 -9.16
CA LEU A 304 0.17 -9.52 -9.91
C LEU A 304 -0.98 -8.73 -9.29
N ASP A 305 -1.53 -7.81 -10.06
CA ASP A 305 -2.65 -6.98 -9.66
C ASP A 305 -3.84 -7.19 -10.60
N LEU A 306 -4.75 -8.02 -10.15
CA LEU A 306 -6.02 -8.35 -10.80
C LEU A 306 -7.21 -7.96 -9.93
N GLU A 307 -7.05 -6.96 -9.04
CA GLU A 307 -8.12 -6.52 -8.13
C GLU A 307 -9.36 -6.05 -8.89
N GLN A 308 -9.16 -5.48 -10.06
CA GLN A 308 -10.24 -4.95 -10.89
C GLN A 308 -10.67 -5.90 -12.01
N CYS A 309 -10.10 -7.10 -12.09
CA CYS A 309 -10.44 -8.13 -13.07
C CYS A 309 -11.52 -9.06 -12.48
N ALA A 310 -12.76 -8.94 -12.97
CA ALA A 310 -13.89 -9.71 -12.45
C ALA A 310 -14.03 -11.13 -13.05
N HIS A 311 -13.22 -11.48 -14.05
CA HIS A 311 -13.40 -12.69 -14.87
C HIS A 311 -12.35 -13.77 -14.57
N MET A 312 -12.13 -14.06 -13.28
CA MET A 312 -11.22 -15.12 -12.88
C MET A 312 -11.93 -16.46 -12.80
N SER A 313 -11.29 -17.51 -13.32
CA SER A 313 -11.72 -18.91 -13.17
C SER A 313 -10.82 -19.65 -12.16
N GLU A 314 -11.26 -20.79 -11.66
CA GLU A 314 -10.43 -21.64 -10.80
C GLU A 314 -9.15 -22.10 -11.50
N SER A 315 -9.18 -22.35 -12.81
CA SER A 315 -8.00 -22.71 -13.60
C SER A 315 -6.95 -21.60 -13.63
N HIS A 316 -7.38 -20.35 -13.72
CA HIS A 316 -6.48 -19.19 -13.63
C HIS A 316 -5.81 -19.12 -12.26
N ILE A 317 -6.56 -19.34 -11.18
CA ILE A 317 -6.02 -19.35 -9.82
C ILE A 317 -5.01 -20.47 -9.61
N GLN A 318 -5.28 -21.69 -10.14
CA GLN A 318 -4.34 -22.80 -10.11
C GLN A 318 -3.04 -22.49 -10.87
N ALA A 319 -3.15 -21.80 -12.00
CA ALA A 319 -1.99 -21.39 -12.77
C ALA A 319 -1.15 -20.30 -12.06
N ILE A 320 -1.80 -19.39 -11.29
CA ILE A 320 -1.11 -18.42 -10.45
C ILE A 320 -0.25 -19.10 -9.37
N TYR A 321 -0.70 -20.20 -8.77
CA TYR A 321 0.07 -20.90 -7.73
C TYR A 321 1.39 -21.51 -8.23
N LYS A 322 1.59 -21.61 -9.53
CA LYS A 322 2.86 -22.02 -10.13
C LYS A 322 3.89 -20.87 -10.22
N GLN A 323 3.48 -19.63 -9.92
CA GLN A 323 4.33 -18.45 -9.98
C GLN A 323 5.11 -18.27 -8.66
N VAL A 324 6.08 -19.15 -8.40
CA VAL A 324 6.79 -19.26 -7.10
C VAL A 324 7.57 -18.02 -6.67
N LEU A 325 7.88 -17.08 -7.59
CA LEU A 325 8.55 -15.83 -7.29
C LEU A 325 7.59 -14.71 -6.86
N MET A 326 6.27 -15.00 -6.81
CA MET A 326 5.23 -14.04 -6.46
C MET A 326 5.45 -13.47 -5.07
N LYS A 327 5.50 -12.12 -4.97
CA LYS A 327 5.62 -11.39 -3.70
C LYS A 327 4.37 -10.58 -3.36
N TYR A 328 3.69 -10.06 -4.36
CA TYR A 328 2.45 -9.30 -4.21
C TYR A 328 1.38 -9.89 -5.11
N LEU A 329 0.29 -10.34 -4.50
CA LEU A 329 -0.87 -10.89 -5.19
C LEU A 329 -2.14 -10.16 -4.74
N SER A 330 -2.80 -9.50 -5.68
CA SER A 330 -4.12 -8.89 -5.49
C SER A 330 -5.05 -9.44 -6.56
N ILE A 331 -6.07 -10.19 -6.14
CA ILE A 331 -7.02 -10.87 -7.03
C ILE A 331 -8.46 -10.59 -6.63
N ASN A 332 -9.30 -10.43 -7.64
CA ASN A 332 -10.74 -10.42 -7.48
C ASN A 332 -11.27 -11.82 -7.77
N LEU A 333 -11.77 -12.49 -6.75
CA LEU A 333 -12.26 -13.86 -6.85
C LEU A 333 -13.67 -13.96 -7.47
N GLY A 334 -14.35 -12.82 -7.66
CA GLY A 334 -15.71 -12.82 -8.20
C GLY A 334 -16.65 -13.72 -7.37
N SER A 335 -17.12 -14.81 -7.98
CA SER A 335 -17.97 -15.81 -7.33
C SER A 335 -17.21 -17.00 -6.72
N ILE A 336 -15.86 -17.04 -6.80
CA ILE A 336 -15.07 -18.15 -6.25
C ILE A 336 -15.04 -18.04 -4.72
N PRO A 337 -15.63 -19.00 -3.98
CA PRO A 337 -15.85 -18.87 -2.54
C PRO A 337 -14.61 -19.22 -1.70
N SER A 338 -13.61 -19.86 -2.31
CA SER A 338 -12.43 -20.34 -1.58
C SER A 338 -11.18 -20.33 -2.44
N ILE A 339 -10.05 -20.13 -1.79
CA ILE A 339 -8.73 -20.42 -2.37
C ILE A 339 -8.29 -21.81 -1.92
N THR A 340 -7.49 -22.49 -2.74
CA THR A 340 -7.10 -23.86 -2.47
C THR A 340 -5.78 -23.96 -1.69
N ARG A 341 -5.40 -25.17 -1.26
CA ARG A 341 -4.20 -25.40 -0.43
C ARG A 341 -2.90 -25.17 -1.18
N GLU A 342 -2.94 -25.26 -2.51
CA GLU A 342 -1.80 -25.07 -3.41
C GLU A 342 -1.21 -23.65 -3.35
N ILE A 343 -1.92 -22.68 -2.80
CA ILE A 343 -1.36 -21.37 -2.49
C ILE A 343 -0.11 -21.46 -1.60
N GLY A 344 0.02 -22.54 -0.83
CA GLY A 344 1.20 -22.84 -0.04
C GLY A 344 2.51 -22.97 -0.86
N HIS A 345 2.44 -23.07 -2.19
CA HIS A 345 3.62 -23.05 -3.07
C HIS A 345 4.22 -21.64 -3.26
N LEU A 346 3.49 -20.60 -2.87
CA LEU A 346 3.94 -19.21 -3.02
C LEU A 346 4.82 -18.75 -1.85
N ASP A 347 5.90 -19.46 -1.58
CA ASP A 347 6.80 -19.22 -0.43
C ASP A 347 7.38 -17.79 -0.36
N GLN A 348 7.43 -17.09 -1.47
CA GLN A 348 7.93 -15.71 -1.54
C GLN A 348 6.85 -14.66 -1.29
N LEU A 349 5.57 -15.06 -1.12
CA LEU A 349 4.46 -14.13 -1.02
C LEU A 349 4.52 -13.32 0.27
N GLU A 350 4.59 -11.99 0.13
CA GLU A 350 4.60 -11.02 1.23
C GLU A 350 3.25 -10.34 1.43
N THR A 351 2.50 -10.14 0.36
CA THR A 351 1.16 -9.51 0.40
C THR A 351 0.15 -10.32 -0.38
N LEU A 352 -0.95 -10.68 0.28
CA LEU A 352 -2.12 -11.31 -0.32
C LEU A 352 -3.35 -10.42 -0.10
N HIS A 353 -3.99 -10.00 -1.20
CA HIS A 353 -5.23 -9.25 -1.18
C HIS A 353 -6.31 -10.01 -1.96
N LEU A 354 -7.36 -10.39 -1.27
CA LEU A 354 -8.51 -11.11 -1.81
C LEU A 354 -9.74 -10.20 -1.81
N SER A 355 -10.34 -10.00 -2.96
CA SER A 355 -11.54 -9.16 -3.13
C SER A 355 -12.60 -9.85 -3.99
N GLY A 356 -13.75 -9.27 -4.15
CA GLY A 356 -14.80 -9.70 -5.09
C GLY A 356 -15.92 -10.54 -4.48
N THR A 357 -15.69 -11.31 -3.42
CA THR A 357 -16.74 -12.05 -2.70
C THR A 357 -17.00 -11.43 -1.33
N GLU A 358 -18.17 -11.69 -0.75
CA GLU A 358 -18.45 -11.23 0.62
C GLU A 358 -17.50 -11.87 1.63
N THR A 359 -17.25 -13.18 1.53
CA THR A 359 -16.37 -13.92 2.44
C THR A 359 -15.67 -15.04 1.70
N VAL A 360 -14.34 -15.05 1.77
CA VAL A 360 -13.48 -16.06 1.14
C VAL A 360 -13.02 -17.08 2.17
N THR A 361 -13.22 -18.36 1.88
CA THR A 361 -12.67 -19.42 2.72
C THR A 361 -11.20 -19.65 2.41
N VAL A 362 -10.36 -19.56 3.44
CA VAL A 362 -8.92 -19.81 3.36
C VAL A 362 -8.54 -21.04 4.17
N PHE A 363 -7.50 -21.73 3.73
CA PHE A 363 -6.93 -22.87 4.45
C PHE A 363 -5.69 -22.45 5.26
N LYS A 364 -5.28 -23.31 6.20
CA LYS A 364 -4.11 -23.07 7.07
C LYS A 364 -2.82 -22.79 6.29
N GLU A 365 -2.70 -23.28 5.07
CA GLU A 365 -1.54 -23.10 4.19
C GLU A 365 -1.26 -21.61 3.94
N VAL A 366 -2.29 -20.75 3.86
CA VAL A 366 -2.11 -19.29 3.79
C VAL A 366 -1.38 -18.75 5.02
N LEU A 367 -1.74 -19.25 6.20
CA LEU A 367 -1.13 -18.81 7.46
C LEU A 367 0.28 -19.39 7.68
N LEU A 368 0.63 -20.45 6.93
CA LEU A 368 1.94 -21.10 6.95
C LEU A 368 2.93 -20.51 5.94
N LEU A 369 2.52 -19.55 5.12
CA LEU A 369 3.40 -18.87 4.18
C LEU A 369 4.53 -18.15 4.94
N PRO A 370 5.80 -18.46 4.67
CA PRO A 370 6.91 -18.05 5.53
C PRO A 370 7.24 -16.55 5.46
N LYS A 371 6.86 -15.89 4.36
CA LYS A 371 7.14 -14.46 4.14
C LYS A 371 5.89 -13.58 4.15
N LEU A 372 4.70 -14.14 4.42
CA LEU A 372 3.45 -13.39 4.37
C LEU A 372 3.37 -12.39 5.54
N LYS A 373 3.46 -11.10 5.21
CA LYS A 373 3.34 -9.97 6.14
C LYS A 373 1.92 -9.41 6.17
N HIS A 374 1.22 -9.43 5.04
CA HIS A 374 -0.06 -8.75 4.90
C HIS A 374 -1.11 -9.63 4.24
N LEU A 375 -2.19 -9.90 4.97
CA LEU A 375 -3.39 -10.58 4.47
C LEU A 375 -4.57 -9.60 4.53
N PHE A 376 -5.18 -9.35 3.37
CA PHE A 376 -6.36 -8.48 3.21
C PHE A 376 -7.50 -9.24 2.55
N GLY A 377 -8.72 -8.88 2.90
CA GLY A 377 -9.95 -9.45 2.35
C GLY A 377 -10.88 -9.92 3.47
N ARG A 378 -12.14 -10.13 3.16
CA ARG A 378 -13.07 -10.78 4.08
C ARG A 378 -12.80 -12.29 4.08
N VAL A 379 -11.96 -12.76 5.00
CA VAL A 379 -11.48 -14.14 5.04
C VAL A 379 -12.00 -14.90 6.26
N GLN A 380 -12.38 -16.14 6.05
CA GLN A 380 -12.70 -17.10 7.12
C GLN A 380 -11.84 -18.35 6.98
N LEU A 381 -11.49 -18.98 8.10
CA LEU A 381 -10.72 -20.21 8.08
C LEU A 381 -11.64 -21.40 7.76
N SER A 382 -11.17 -22.34 6.94
CA SER A 382 -11.89 -23.56 6.61
C SER A 382 -12.30 -24.34 7.86
N ARG A 383 -13.51 -24.90 7.88
CA ARG A 383 -14.01 -25.69 9.00
C ARG A 383 -13.12 -26.89 9.34
N THR A 384 -12.53 -27.54 8.34
CA THR A 384 -11.62 -28.67 8.52
C THR A 384 -10.34 -28.28 9.27
N ASP A 385 -9.87 -27.07 9.11
CA ASP A 385 -8.66 -26.55 9.76
C ASP A 385 -8.96 -25.93 11.14
N ASN A 386 -10.22 -25.65 11.43
CA ASN A 386 -10.68 -25.07 12.68
C ASN A 386 -10.80 -26.06 13.85
N THR A 387 -11.03 -27.33 13.55
CA THR A 387 -11.33 -28.36 14.57
C THR A 387 -10.08 -28.94 15.22
N ILE A 388 -8.96 -29.00 14.48
CA ILE A 388 -7.69 -29.54 14.96
C ILE A 388 -6.54 -28.62 14.57
N LEU A 389 -6.30 -27.63 15.38
CA LEU A 389 -5.10 -26.81 15.25
C LEU A 389 -3.88 -27.62 15.62
N GLY A 390 -3.26 -28.26 14.63
CA GLY A 390 -2.06 -29.04 14.81
C GLY A 390 -0.95 -28.23 15.48
N TRP A 391 -0.16 -28.89 16.31
CA TRP A 391 0.92 -28.23 17.05
C TRP A 391 1.92 -27.53 16.11
N LYS A 392 2.12 -28.05 14.89
CA LYS A 392 2.96 -27.45 13.83
C LYS A 392 2.52 -26.04 13.47
N LEU A 393 1.21 -25.82 13.24
CA LEU A 393 0.66 -24.49 12.94
C LEU A 393 0.83 -23.55 14.13
N LYS A 394 0.53 -24.04 15.34
CA LYS A 394 0.68 -23.25 16.57
C LYS A 394 2.12 -22.81 16.82
N SER A 395 3.10 -23.70 16.61
CA SER A 395 4.52 -23.40 16.75
C SER A 395 4.99 -22.44 15.66
N PHE A 396 4.58 -22.67 14.40
CA PHE A 396 4.92 -21.77 13.29
C PHE A 396 4.42 -20.35 13.54
N LEU A 397 3.16 -20.18 13.93
CA LEU A 397 2.59 -18.86 14.18
C LEU A 397 3.28 -18.12 15.32
N ARG A 398 3.73 -18.86 16.34
CA ARG A 398 4.43 -18.29 17.49
C ARG A 398 5.87 -17.88 17.17
N ASP A 399 6.60 -18.73 16.42
CA ASP A 399 8.05 -18.67 16.34
C ASP A 399 8.56 -18.18 14.96
N LYS A 400 7.81 -18.43 13.89
CA LYS A 400 8.25 -18.20 12.51
C LYS A 400 7.38 -17.23 11.71
N SER A 401 6.10 -17.07 12.06
CA SER A 401 5.20 -16.19 11.30
C SER A 401 5.66 -14.75 11.37
N VAL A 402 5.68 -14.11 10.21
CA VAL A 402 6.00 -12.68 10.04
C VAL A 402 4.76 -11.83 9.78
N LEU A 403 3.55 -12.38 9.99
CA LEU A 403 2.30 -11.71 9.70
C LEU A 403 2.10 -10.49 10.61
N GLU A 404 2.02 -9.32 10.00
CA GLU A 404 1.84 -8.02 10.66
C GLU A 404 0.43 -7.45 10.47
N THR A 405 -0.20 -7.75 9.34
CA THR A 405 -1.54 -7.27 9.02
C THR A 405 -2.48 -8.41 8.69
N LEU A 406 -3.58 -8.47 9.43
CA LEU A 406 -4.71 -9.33 9.18
C LEU A 406 -5.96 -8.45 9.10
N ALA A 407 -6.28 -7.99 7.89
CA ALA A 407 -7.34 -7.02 7.71
C ALA A 407 -8.54 -7.63 6.98
N GLY A 408 -9.50 -8.13 7.75
CA GLY A 408 -10.76 -8.61 7.24
C GLY A 408 -11.15 -10.02 7.68
N PHE A 409 -10.63 -10.49 8.84
CA PHE A 409 -11.09 -11.75 9.41
C PHE A 409 -12.60 -11.72 9.71
N VAL A 410 -13.32 -12.73 9.24
CA VAL A 410 -14.75 -12.88 9.47
C VAL A 410 -14.98 -13.91 10.56
N THR A 411 -15.75 -13.54 11.60
CA THR A 411 -16.14 -14.49 12.64
C THR A 411 -17.12 -15.50 12.06
N SER A 412 -16.81 -16.77 12.24
CA SER A 412 -17.72 -17.87 11.97
C SER A 412 -17.97 -18.64 13.26
N GLY A 413 -18.92 -19.56 13.30
CA GLY A 413 -19.24 -20.36 14.50
C GLY A 413 -18.09 -21.18 15.08
N SER A 414 -16.87 -21.06 14.55
CA SER A 414 -15.69 -21.81 14.95
C SER A 414 -14.67 -20.96 15.71
N PRO A 415 -14.21 -21.38 16.91
CA PRO A 415 -13.30 -20.63 17.75
C PRO A 415 -11.82 -20.70 17.32
N GLY A 416 -11.50 -21.35 16.21
CA GLY A 416 -10.10 -21.63 15.81
C GLY A 416 -9.27 -20.40 15.55
N PHE A 417 -9.81 -19.43 14.83
CA PHE A 417 -9.06 -18.24 14.42
C PHE A 417 -8.68 -17.30 15.59
N PRO A 418 -9.54 -17.01 16.56
CA PRO A 418 -9.13 -16.25 17.75
C PRO A 418 -7.94 -16.88 18.48
N GLN A 419 -7.93 -18.22 18.58
CA GLN A 419 -6.81 -18.94 19.19
C GLN A 419 -5.52 -18.80 18.39
N LEU A 420 -5.60 -18.74 17.06
CA LEU A 420 -4.45 -18.48 16.18
C LEU A 420 -3.94 -17.05 16.33
N MET A 421 -4.85 -16.06 16.34
CA MET A 421 -4.52 -14.66 16.53
C MET A 421 -3.71 -14.43 17.83
N MET A 422 -4.07 -15.11 18.91
CA MET A 422 -3.35 -15.05 20.19
C MET A 422 -1.88 -15.52 20.11
N ARG A 423 -1.48 -16.21 19.04
CA ARG A 423 -0.11 -16.73 18.85
C ARG A 423 0.73 -15.91 17.90
N MET A 424 0.11 -15.03 17.09
CA MET A 424 0.80 -14.19 16.10
C MET A 424 1.46 -12.99 16.78
N ARG A 425 2.73 -13.13 17.19
CA ARG A 425 3.45 -12.10 17.96
C ARG A 425 3.70 -10.80 17.22
N ARG A 426 3.91 -10.87 15.88
CA ARG A 426 4.22 -9.71 15.05
C ARG A 426 2.98 -8.97 14.55
N LEU A 427 1.79 -9.40 14.95
CA LEU A 427 0.53 -8.81 14.47
C LEU A 427 0.37 -7.38 15.00
N ARG A 428 0.23 -6.42 14.08
CA ARG A 428 0.12 -4.98 14.39
C ARG A 428 -1.24 -4.41 13.98
N LYS A 429 -1.81 -4.93 12.88
CA LYS A 429 -3.07 -4.44 12.36
C LYS A 429 -4.07 -5.56 12.19
N VAL A 430 -5.21 -5.42 12.87
CA VAL A 430 -6.31 -6.39 12.84
C VAL A 430 -7.60 -5.69 12.44
N LYS A 431 -8.33 -6.28 11.48
CA LYS A 431 -9.73 -5.92 11.21
C LYS A 431 -10.58 -7.18 11.33
N ILE A 432 -11.63 -7.12 12.12
CA ILE A 432 -12.57 -8.23 12.38
C ILE A 432 -13.96 -7.83 11.92
N TRP A 433 -14.61 -8.74 11.18
CA TRP A 433 -16.00 -8.64 10.78
C TRP A 433 -16.82 -9.65 11.58
N PHE A 434 -17.82 -9.18 12.31
CA PHE A 434 -18.67 -10.01 13.15
C PHE A 434 -19.96 -10.33 12.39
N LYS A 435 -20.25 -11.64 12.23
CA LYS A 435 -21.50 -12.11 11.65
C LYS A 435 -22.55 -12.42 12.73
N SER A 436 -23.81 -12.36 12.34
CA SER A 436 -24.97 -12.65 13.21
C SER A 436 -24.99 -14.07 13.75
N ASP A 437 -24.39 -15.04 13.03
CA ASP A 437 -24.29 -16.45 13.40
C ASP A 437 -23.17 -16.78 14.40
N SER A 438 -22.45 -15.77 14.88
CA SER A 438 -21.37 -15.95 15.83
C SER A 438 -21.89 -16.41 17.20
N SER A 439 -21.49 -17.63 17.63
CA SER A 439 -21.87 -18.16 18.93
C SER A 439 -21.27 -17.35 20.08
N GLN A 440 -21.92 -17.30 21.25
CA GLN A 440 -21.39 -16.60 22.43
C GLN A 440 -20.00 -17.09 22.80
N LYS A 441 -19.76 -18.40 22.75
CA LYS A 441 -18.44 -18.99 23.00
C LYS A 441 -17.35 -18.45 22.07
N ASN A 442 -17.70 -18.19 20.80
CA ASN A 442 -16.75 -17.62 19.85
C ASN A 442 -16.50 -16.14 20.13
N LEU A 443 -17.54 -15.39 20.48
CA LEU A 443 -17.41 -13.98 20.88
C LEU A 443 -16.54 -13.82 22.13
N ASP A 444 -16.68 -14.72 23.13
CA ASP A 444 -15.83 -14.74 24.31
C ASP A 444 -14.35 -15.04 23.97
N ALA A 445 -14.12 -16.00 23.05
CA ALA A 445 -12.78 -16.32 22.58
C ALA A 445 -12.13 -15.14 21.83
N ILE A 446 -12.92 -14.41 21.04
CA ILE A 446 -12.46 -13.20 20.34
C ILE A 446 -12.16 -12.09 21.34
N SER A 447 -13.02 -11.87 22.33
CA SER A 447 -12.78 -10.86 23.38
C SER A 447 -11.47 -11.13 24.13
N LEU A 448 -11.18 -12.40 24.43
CA LEU A 448 -9.91 -12.81 25.03
C LEU A 448 -8.71 -12.56 24.09
N ALA A 449 -8.87 -12.88 22.79
CA ALA A 449 -7.82 -12.64 21.80
C ALA A 449 -7.51 -11.15 21.63
N ILE A 450 -8.55 -10.30 21.61
CA ILE A 450 -8.43 -8.83 21.52
C ILE A 450 -7.75 -8.30 22.80
N THR A 451 -8.17 -8.77 23.98
CA THR A 451 -7.55 -8.39 25.27
C THR A 451 -6.05 -8.69 25.25
N LYS A 452 -5.66 -9.88 24.78
CA LYS A 452 -4.25 -10.23 24.64
C LYS A 452 -3.53 -9.35 23.60
N PHE A 453 -4.13 -9.11 22.44
CA PHE A 453 -3.57 -8.24 21.39
C PHE A 453 -3.28 -6.83 21.92
N ILE A 454 -4.18 -6.26 22.71
CA ILE A 454 -4.01 -4.96 23.35
C ILE A 454 -2.87 -5.00 24.38
N ARG A 455 -2.85 -6.03 25.24
CA ARG A 455 -1.83 -6.20 26.27
C ARG A 455 -0.42 -6.37 25.70
N ASP A 456 -0.26 -7.20 24.69
CA ASP A 456 1.03 -7.47 24.06
C ASP A 456 1.64 -6.22 23.40
N GLY A 457 0.83 -5.16 23.14
CA GLY A 457 1.27 -3.86 22.67
C GLY A 457 2.15 -3.07 23.64
N THR A 458 2.16 -3.43 24.93
CA THR A 458 2.98 -2.75 25.94
C THR A 458 4.46 -3.09 25.86
N ASN A 459 4.79 -4.28 25.35
CA ASN A 459 6.15 -4.81 25.34
C ASN A 459 7.01 -4.26 24.19
N GLU A 460 6.38 -3.63 23.18
CA GLU A 460 7.06 -3.09 22.01
C GLU A 460 6.52 -1.67 21.70
N PRO A 461 7.02 -0.64 22.42
CA PRO A 461 6.46 0.72 22.35
C PRO A 461 6.59 1.40 20.98
N ASP A 462 7.54 0.97 20.15
CA ASP A 462 7.79 1.56 18.84
C ASP A 462 6.86 1.03 17.73
N LEU A 463 6.02 0.05 18.05
CA LEU A 463 5.14 -0.59 17.08
C LEU A 463 3.71 -0.05 17.16
N ASN A 464 3.30 0.68 16.15
CA ASN A 464 1.93 1.17 16.00
C ASN A 464 0.93 0.03 15.85
N ARG A 465 0.02 -0.14 16.81
CA ARG A 465 -1.05 -1.15 16.77
C ARG A 465 -2.41 -0.55 16.40
N SER A 466 -3.12 -1.24 15.52
CA SER A 466 -4.43 -0.82 15.04
C SER A 466 -5.44 -1.95 15.10
N LEU A 467 -6.58 -1.68 15.73
CA LEU A 467 -7.73 -2.59 15.80
C LEU A 467 -8.95 -1.96 15.12
N SER A 468 -9.60 -2.71 14.26
CA SER A 468 -10.88 -2.33 13.66
C SER A 468 -11.88 -3.47 13.86
N MET A 469 -13.03 -3.15 14.40
CA MET A 469 -14.13 -4.09 14.63
C MET A 469 -15.37 -3.59 13.90
N ASP A 470 -15.94 -4.46 13.07
CA ASP A 470 -17.18 -4.23 12.35
C ASP A 470 -18.23 -5.25 12.81
N PHE A 471 -19.22 -4.79 13.54
CA PHE A 471 -20.25 -5.63 14.15
C PHE A 471 -21.66 -5.11 13.85
N GLN A 472 -21.86 -4.54 12.68
CA GLN A 472 -23.19 -4.10 12.24
C GLN A 472 -24.21 -5.24 12.21
N GLU A 473 -23.76 -6.45 11.88
CA GLU A 473 -24.60 -7.63 11.76
C GLU A 473 -24.84 -8.35 13.11
N CYS A 474 -24.21 -7.92 14.20
CA CYS A 474 -24.36 -8.59 15.50
C CYS A 474 -24.49 -7.60 16.66
N SER A 475 -24.91 -8.11 17.83
CA SER A 475 -24.98 -7.30 19.05
C SER A 475 -23.59 -6.90 19.52
N GLY A 476 -23.37 -5.61 19.78
CA GLY A 476 -22.13 -5.07 20.33
C GLY A 476 -21.87 -5.42 21.80
N GLN A 477 -22.70 -6.26 22.45
CA GLN A 477 -22.56 -6.59 23.87
C GLN A 477 -21.23 -7.26 24.22
N PHE A 478 -20.67 -8.06 23.29
CA PHE A 478 -19.36 -8.71 23.49
C PHE A 478 -18.21 -7.71 23.71
N VAL A 479 -18.35 -6.49 23.22
CA VAL A 479 -17.36 -5.41 23.39
C VAL A 479 -17.17 -5.10 24.90
N ASN A 480 -18.22 -5.28 25.69
CA ASN A 480 -18.17 -5.09 27.15
C ASN A 480 -17.36 -6.19 27.89
N ALA A 481 -17.12 -7.34 27.24
CA ALA A 481 -16.29 -8.42 27.79
C ALA A 481 -14.78 -8.21 27.50
N ILE A 482 -14.43 -7.28 26.62
CA ILE A 482 -13.04 -6.91 26.38
C ILE A 482 -12.54 -6.15 27.61
N ARG A 483 -11.45 -6.64 28.20
CA ARG A 483 -10.83 -6.01 29.38
C ARG A 483 -9.46 -5.49 28.99
N SER A 484 -9.10 -4.34 29.50
CA SER A 484 -7.73 -3.90 29.58
C SER A 484 -7.32 -4.08 31.05
N ASP A 485 -6.26 -4.86 31.32
CA ASP A 485 -5.75 -5.00 32.68
C ASP A 485 -5.35 -3.63 33.19
N ALA A 486 -6.01 -3.15 34.24
CA ALA A 486 -5.78 -1.82 34.81
C ALA A 486 -4.32 -1.60 35.22
N ASP A 487 -3.62 -2.68 35.58
CA ASP A 487 -2.22 -2.65 36.03
C ASP A 487 -1.20 -2.68 34.87
N LYS A 488 -1.58 -3.20 33.70
CA LYS A 488 -0.73 -3.30 32.51
C LYS A 488 -1.28 -2.42 31.42
N LYS A 489 -0.75 -1.23 31.35
CA LYS A 489 -1.06 -0.12 30.42
C LYS A 489 -1.11 -0.59 28.95
N GLY A 490 -2.26 -1.14 28.52
CA GLY A 490 -2.47 -1.56 27.13
C GLY A 490 -2.27 -0.40 26.17
N ARG A 491 -1.56 -0.61 25.07
CA ARG A 491 -1.34 0.38 24.03
C ARG A 491 -2.07 -0.01 22.75
N LEU A 492 -2.81 0.93 22.20
CA LEU A 492 -3.48 0.80 20.94
C LEU A 492 -3.49 2.16 20.23
N ASP A 493 -2.72 2.32 19.17
CA ASP A 493 -2.56 3.63 18.50
C ASP A 493 -3.80 4.03 17.70
N SER A 494 -4.54 3.05 17.14
CA SER A 494 -5.76 3.32 16.38
C SER A 494 -6.84 2.28 16.70
N LEU A 495 -8.02 2.77 17.07
CA LEU A 495 -9.22 1.97 17.30
C LEU A 495 -10.36 2.43 16.38
N LYS A 496 -11.00 1.48 15.68
CA LYS A 496 -12.18 1.72 14.85
C LYS A 496 -13.29 0.77 15.24
N LEU A 497 -14.43 1.32 15.63
CA LEU A 497 -15.63 0.59 16.02
C LEU A 497 -16.76 0.94 15.04
N HIS A 498 -17.36 -0.09 14.45
CA HIS A 498 -18.47 0.06 13.52
C HIS A 498 -19.61 -0.87 13.91
N GLY A 499 -20.74 -0.32 14.29
CA GLY A 499 -21.92 -1.06 14.74
C GLY A 499 -22.46 -0.56 16.08
N LYS A 500 -23.69 -0.93 16.42
CA LYS A 500 -24.43 -0.44 17.58
C LYS A 500 -23.79 -0.84 18.91
N LEU A 501 -23.64 0.11 19.81
CA LEU A 501 -23.14 -0.05 21.17
C LEU A 501 -24.21 0.38 22.18
N SER A 502 -24.31 -0.33 23.29
CA SER A 502 -25.21 0.03 24.39
C SER A 502 -24.64 1.14 25.28
N ARG A 503 -23.32 1.26 25.32
CA ARG A 503 -22.57 2.27 26.09
C ARG A 503 -21.17 2.45 25.52
N PHE A 504 -20.51 3.52 25.90
CA PHE A 504 -19.10 3.72 25.54
C PHE A 504 -18.23 2.58 26.10
N PRO A 505 -17.34 1.98 25.29
CA PRO A 505 -16.60 0.78 25.71
C PRO A 505 -15.62 1.03 26.86
N GLN A 506 -15.81 0.33 27.97
CA GLN A 506 -15.01 0.52 29.18
C GLN A 506 -13.51 0.25 28.95
N PHE A 507 -13.16 -0.71 28.09
CA PHE A 507 -11.76 -0.99 27.80
C PHE A 507 -11.03 0.19 27.16
N VAL A 508 -11.74 1.06 26.39
CA VAL A 508 -11.17 2.27 25.79
C VAL A 508 -10.77 3.28 26.85
N VAL A 509 -11.60 3.43 27.87
CA VAL A 509 -11.35 4.29 29.03
C VAL A 509 -10.06 3.88 29.77
N GLN A 510 -9.78 2.58 29.79
CA GLN A 510 -8.62 2.01 30.46
C GLN A 510 -7.33 2.07 29.62
N LEU A 511 -7.42 2.38 28.31
CA LEU A 511 -6.25 2.50 27.43
C LEU A 511 -5.55 3.85 27.69
N ARG A 512 -4.27 3.81 28.06
CA ARG A 512 -3.49 5.05 28.29
C ARG A 512 -3.07 5.77 27.00
N ALA A 513 -2.96 5.04 25.92
CA ALA A 513 -2.48 5.59 24.65
C ALA A 513 -3.37 5.10 23.51
N VAL A 514 -4.42 5.86 23.24
CA VAL A 514 -5.18 5.79 21.98
C VAL A 514 -4.96 7.11 21.25
N GLY A 515 -4.25 7.02 20.12
CA GLY A 515 -4.00 8.19 19.28
C GLY A 515 -5.15 8.49 18.32
N GLU A 516 -5.79 7.45 17.76
CA GLU A 516 -6.90 7.56 16.80
C GLU A 516 -8.11 6.76 17.30
N LEU A 517 -9.27 7.43 17.41
CA LEU A 517 -10.56 6.78 17.67
C LEU A 517 -11.52 7.11 16.53
N CYS A 518 -12.12 6.06 15.95
CA CYS A 518 -13.18 6.18 14.95
C CYS A 518 -14.41 5.40 15.43
N LEU A 519 -15.52 6.09 15.62
CA LEU A 519 -16.83 5.54 15.96
C LEU A 519 -17.73 5.71 14.74
N TRP A 520 -18.37 4.62 14.30
CA TRP A 520 -19.22 4.61 13.11
C TRP A 520 -20.50 3.85 13.38
N SER A 521 -21.65 4.53 13.19
CA SER A 521 -23.00 3.95 13.39
C SER A 521 -23.14 3.23 14.74
N THR A 522 -22.58 3.86 15.79
CA THR A 522 -22.59 3.28 17.13
C THR A 522 -23.90 3.52 17.85
N GLY A 523 -24.66 4.53 17.44
CA GLY A 523 -25.89 4.94 18.09
C GLY A 523 -25.68 5.52 19.50
N LEU A 524 -24.44 5.88 19.85
CA LEU A 524 -24.15 6.53 21.12
C LEU A 524 -24.53 8.01 21.08
N SER A 525 -25.09 8.53 22.18
CA SER A 525 -25.28 9.95 22.33
C SER A 525 -23.96 10.69 22.52
N TRP A 526 -23.91 11.99 22.19
CA TRP A 526 -22.71 12.79 22.40
C TRP A 526 -22.27 12.79 23.87
N GLU A 527 -23.22 12.86 24.82
CA GLU A 527 -22.88 12.82 26.25
C GLU A 527 -22.16 11.55 26.63
N SER A 528 -22.62 10.39 26.14
CA SER A 528 -21.95 9.10 26.40
C SER A 528 -20.54 9.04 25.79
N ILE A 529 -20.35 9.61 24.60
CA ILE A 529 -19.05 9.70 23.94
C ILE A 529 -18.14 10.65 24.71
N ARG A 530 -18.63 11.84 25.04
CA ARG A 530 -17.91 12.88 25.78
C ARG A 530 -17.38 12.34 27.11
N ASP A 531 -18.25 11.73 27.90
CA ASP A 531 -17.91 11.21 29.24
C ASP A 531 -16.86 10.09 29.13
N GLY A 532 -16.94 9.25 28.09
CA GLY A 532 -15.91 8.26 27.79
C GLY A 532 -14.57 8.86 27.37
N LEU A 533 -14.59 9.98 26.65
CA LEU A 533 -13.38 10.64 26.15
C LEU A 533 -12.63 11.44 27.22
N THR A 534 -13.26 11.83 28.32
CA THR A 534 -12.61 12.61 29.42
C THR A 534 -11.36 11.93 29.96
N THR A 535 -11.32 10.60 29.93
CA THR A 535 -10.20 9.80 30.44
C THR A 535 -9.12 9.53 29.38
N VAL A 536 -9.42 9.73 28.09
CA VAL A 536 -8.52 9.42 26.98
C VAL A 536 -7.66 10.64 26.61
N ARG A 537 -6.72 11.00 27.49
CA ARG A 537 -5.90 12.23 27.35
C ARG A 537 -4.96 12.26 26.15
N GLY A 538 -4.59 11.11 25.60
CA GLY A 538 -3.65 10.97 24.48
C GLY A 538 -4.28 11.03 23.10
N LEU A 539 -5.60 11.25 23.00
CA LEU A 539 -6.32 11.23 21.73
C LEU A 539 -5.92 12.42 20.84
N LYS A 540 -5.40 12.11 19.64
CA LYS A 540 -4.99 13.08 18.62
C LYS A 540 -6.00 13.19 17.48
N TYR A 541 -6.66 12.10 17.14
CA TYR A 541 -7.53 11.99 15.97
C TYR A 541 -8.86 11.36 16.36
N LEU A 542 -9.94 12.16 16.27
CA LEU A 542 -11.32 11.73 16.53
C LEU A 542 -12.12 11.74 15.22
N LYS A 543 -12.74 10.62 14.89
CA LYS A 543 -13.72 10.56 13.81
C LYS A 543 -15.03 9.95 14.32
N LEU A 544 -16.12 10.70 14.15
CA LEU A 544 -17.48 10.28 14.45
C LEU A 544 -18.28 10.23 13.15
N VAL A 545 -18.93 9.12 12.88
CA VAL A 545 -19.83 8.94 11.73
C VAL A 545 -21.11 8.33 12.25
N GLU A 546 -22.09 9.16 12.49
CA GLU A 546 -23.35 8.78 13.13
C GLU A 546 -24.55 9.31 12.33
N ASP A 547 -25.69 8.68 12.48
CA ASP A 547 -26.91 9.20 11.87
C ASP A 547 -27.41 10.45 12.61
N ASN A 548 -27.32 10.44 13.93
CA ASN A 548 -27.72 11.55 14.78
C ASN A 548 -26.78 11.65 16.00
N LEU A 549 -26.22 12.83 16.21
CA LEU A 549 -25.40 13.15 17.38
C LEU A 549 -26.05 14.22 18.29
N GLY A 550 -27.15 14.80 17.81
CA GLY A 550 -27.81 15.87 18.51
C GLY A 550 -26.92 17.11 18.69
N ARG A 551 -26.84 17.61 19.92
CA ARG A 551 -26.00 18.75 20.27
C ARG A 551 -24.61 18.29 20.69
N ILE A 552 -23.61 18.70 19.93
CA ILE A 552 -22.20 18.48 20.25
C ILE A 552 -21.66 19.71 20.97
N GLU A 553 -21.24 19.51 22.20
CA GLU A 553 -20.66 20.55 23.05
C GLU A 553 -19.26 20.13 23.50
N ILE A 554 -18.24 20.86 23.05
CA ILE A 554 -16.84 20.60 23.42
C ILE A 554 -16.49 21.55 24.56
N LEU A 555 -16.34 20.98 25.76
CA LEU A 555 -16.05 21.73 27.00
C LEU A 555 -14.54 21.99 27.16
N PRO A 556 -14.18 22.98 28.01
CA PRO A 556 -12.80 23.18 28.44
C PRO A 556 -12.22 21.87 29.01
N ASP A 557 -10.91 21.71 28.89
CA ASP A 557 -10.15 20.52 29.38
C ASP A 557 -10.48 19.20 28.70
N HIS A 558 -11.46 19.18 27.78
CA HIS A 558 -11.71 18.05 26.92
C HIS A 558 -10.84 18.13 25.66
N LEU A 559 -10.35 16.99 25.20
CA LEU A 559 -9.64 16.85 23.93
C LEU A 559 -8.40 17.77 23.80
N ILE A 560 -7.67 18.02 24.88
CA ILE A 560 -6.50 18.91 24.91
C ILE A 560 -5.36 18.51 23.98
N SER A 561 -5.27 17.23 23.61
CA SER A 561 -4.25 16.70 22.69
C SER A 561 -4.75 16.53 21.27
N ILE A 562 -5.98 16.92 20.98
CA ILE A 562 -6.61 16.68 19.69
C ILE A 562 -5.98 17.53 18.59
N GLU A 563 -5.57 16.87 17.52
CA GLU A 563 -5.00 17.50 16.32
C GLU A 563 -6.02 17.54 15.17
N ARG A 564 -6.92 16.56 15.10
CA ARG A 564 -7.94 16.47 14.06
C ARG A 564 -9.27 15.95 14.58
N ILE A 565 -10.34 16.65 14.22
CA ILE A 565 -11.71 16.22 14.47
C ILE A 565 -12.42 16.08 13.13
N CYS A 566 -13.12 14.97 12.94
CA CYS A 566 -13.99 14.75 11.79
C CYS A 566 -15.34 14.23 12.30
N VAL A 567 -16.38 15.03 12.15
CA VAL A 567 -17.76 14.65 12.47
C VAL A 567 -18.55 14.55 11.17
N GLN A 568 -19.17 13.41 10.96
CA GLN A 568 -20.11 13.15 9.87
C GLN A 568 -21.48 12.82 10.46
N CYS A 569 -22.49 13.56 10.10
CA CYS A 569 -23.86 13.33 10.58
C CYS A 569 -24.82 13.41 9.39
N LYS A 570 -25.79 12.48 9.32
CA LYS A 570 -26.80 12.48 8.25
C LYS A 570 -27.99 13.39 8.55
N LEU A 571 -28.34 13.51 9.84
CA LEU A 571 -29.43 14.35 10.30
C LEU A 571 -28.90 15.68 10.79
N THR A 572 -29.82 16.52 11.28
CA THR A 572 -29.49 17.81 11.89
C THR A 572 -28.52 17.69 13.04
N MET A 573 -27.54 18.57 13.09
CA MET A 573 -26.54 18.64 14.14
C MET A 573 -26.38 20.05 14.65
N GLU A 574 -26.37 20.19 15.97
CA GLU A 574 -26.03 21.45 16.64
C GLU A 574 -24.60 21.38 17.16
N LEU A 575 -23.77 22.34 16.82
CA LEU A 575 -22.39 22.41 17.28
C LEU A 575 -22.13 23.65 18.12
N ALA A 576 -21.60 23.42 19.32
CA ALA A 576 -21.10 24.45 20.21
C ALA A 576 -19.67 24.12 20.65
N ILE A 577 -18.73 25.00 20.34
CA ILE A 577 -17.36 24.93 20.86
C ILE A 577 -17.22 26.04 21.89
N ILE A 578 -17.39 25.70 23.17
CA ILE A 578 -17.42 26.68 24.26
C ILE A 578 -15.98 27.13 24.56
N ALA A 579 -15.81 28.43 24.43
CA ALA A 579 -14.86 29.38 25.04
C ALA A 579 -13.39 29.02 25.30
N HIS A 580 -12.92 27.79 25.12
CA HIS A 580 -11.50 27.47 25.27
C HIS A 580 -10.89 26.90 24.01
N PRO A 581 -9.63 27.29 23.71
CA PRO A 581 -8.97 26.86 22.50
C PRO A 581 -8.71 25.38 22.55
N LEU A 582 -8.92 24.70 21.42
CA LEU A 582 -8.30 23.42 21.11
C LEU A 582 -6.88 23.72 20.58
N PRO A 583 -5.86 23.86 21.46
CA PRO A 583 -4.61 24.54 21.12
C PRO A 583 -3.78 23.78 20.07
N LYS A 584 -4.03 22.48 19.91
CA LYS A 584 -3.33 21.61 18.96
C LYS A 584 -4.16 21.28 17.73
N LEU A 585 -5.38 21.80 17.61
CA LEU A 585 -6.26 21.46 16.50
C LEU A 585 -5.72 22.03 15.18
N VAL A 586 -5.43 21.13 14.25
CA VAL A 586 -4.92 21.44 12.90
C VAL A 586 -6.04 21.38 11.86
N SER A 587 -7.00 20.47 12.05
CA SER A 587 -8.04 20.20 11.07
C SER A 587 -9.39 19.95 11.75
N LEU A 588 -10.44 20.65 11.30
CA LEU A 588 -11.81 20.52 11.76
C LEU A 588 -12.73 20.22 10.58
N HIS A 589 -13.23 18.99 10.49
CA HIS A 589 -14.17 18.56 9.46
C HIS A 589 -15.56 18.35 10.06
N ILE A 590 -16.54 19.10 9.58
CA ILE A 590 -17.93 19.02 9.98
C ILE A 590 -18.78 18.76 8.73
N LEU A 591 -19.02 17.50 8.46
CA LEU A 591 -19.66 17.03 7.24
C LEU A 591 -21.12 16.64 7.55
N CYS A 592 -21.92 17.64 7.85
CA CYS A 592 -23.36 17.54 8.08
C CYS A 592 -24.09 18.49 7.12
N GLN A 593 -25.15 18.00 6.47
CA GLN A 593 -25.91 18.81 5.51
C GLN A 593 -26.68 19.93 6.22
N ASP A 594 -27.31 19.61 7.36
CA ASP A 594 -28.11 20.51 8.15
C ASP A 594 -27.39 20.86 9.46
N LEU A 595 -26.41 21.73 9.34
CA LEU A 595 -25.59 22.20 10.47
C LEU A 595 -26.18 23.45 11.07
N HIS A 596 -26.61 23.38 12.34
CA HIS A 596 -26.96 24.52 13.15
C HIS A 596 -25.80 24.92 14.06
N VAL A 597 -25.36 26.15 13.93
CA VAL A 597 -24.36 26.75 14.82
C VAL A 597 -25.08 27.59 15.85
N ILE A 598 -24.86 27.29 17.12
CA ILE A 598 -25.44 28.06 18.22
C ILE A 598 -24.82 29.45 18.19
N HIS A 599 -25.67 30.48 18.04
CA HIS A 599 -25.26 31.87 18.04
C HIS A 599 -24.93 32.35 19.45
N GLY A 600 -23.90 33.16 19.58
CA GLY A 600 -23.43 33.72 20.84
C GLY A 600 -21.98 33.30 21.16
N PRO A 601 -21.51 33.50 22.40
CA PRO A 601 -20.17 33.11 22.81
C PRO A 601 -19.92 31.59 22.76
N ALA A 602 -20.95 30.78 22.51
CA ALA A 602 -20.93 29.34 22.41
C ALA A 602 -20.91 28.80 20.96
N GLY A 603 -20.64 29.63 19.95
CA GLY A 603 -20.54 29.19 18.54
C GLY A 603 -19.19 28.60 18.17
N ILE A 604 -18.95 28.36 16.87
CA ILE A 604 -17.64 27.95 16.35
C ILE A 604 -16.72 29.19 16.28
N ASP A 605 -15.90 29.39 17.28
CA ASP A 605 -14.87 30.44 17.27
C ASP A 605 -13.52 29.82 16.88
N ILE A 606 -13.15 29.92 15.59
CA ILE A 606 -11.88 29.42 15.08
C ILE A 606 -10.70 30.36 15.39
N THR A 607 -10.96 31.60 15.81
CA THR A 607 -9.92 32.63 16.03
C THR A 607 -8.94 32.27 17.14
N ARG A 608 -9.36 31.40 18.07
CA ARG A 608 -8.55 30.93 19.20
C ARG A 608 -7.88 29.55 18.97
N MET A 609 -7.96 29.00 17.77
CA MET A 609 -7.36 27.70 17.43
C MET A 609 -6.00 27.89 16.75
N ASP A 610 -4.98 28.27 17.50
CA ASP A 610 -3.67 28.73 17.00
C ASP A 610 -3.01 27.86 15.93
N GLN A 611 -3.28 26.55 15.92
CA GLN A 611 -2.67 25.60 14.98
C GLN A 611 -3.58 25.24 13.79
N LEU A 612 -4.77 25.83 13.71
CA LEU A 612 -5.75 25.49 12.69
C LEU A 612 -5.26 25.83 11.27
N LYS A 613 -5.33 24.87 10.37
CA LYS A 613 -4.93 24.98 8.95
C LYS A 613 -6.08 24.76 7.99
N GLU A 614 -7.08 23.96 8.38
CA GLU A 614 -8.20 23.63 7.51
C GLU A 614 -9.51 23.45 8.28
N VAL A 615 -10.60 23.92 7.69
CA VAL A 615 -11.97 23.62 8.11
C VAL A 615 -12.71 23.07 6.90
N ALA A 616 -13.30 21.88 7.03
CA ALA A 616 -14.10 21.30 5.95
C ALA A 616 -15.57 21.24 6.37
N LEU A 617 -16.44 21.67 5.47
CA LEU A 617 -17.89 21.67 5.63
C LEU A 617 -18.53 20.87 4.48
N HIS A 618 -19.76 20.41 4.71
CA HIS A 618 -20.57 19.85 3.64
C HIS A 618 -21.01 20.97 2.66
N PRO A 619 -21.03 20.76 1.33
CA PRO A 619 -21.40 21.81 0.36
C PRO A 619 -22.79 22.41 0.54
N GLN A 620 -23.72 21.66 1.14
CA GLN A 620 -25.11 22.08 1.39
C GLN A 620 -25.31 22.88 2.69
N VAL A 621 -24.25 23.10 3.48
CA VAL A 621 -24.32 23.93 4.68
C VAL A 621 -24.74 25.38 4.32
N ASN A 622 -25.51 26.00 5.21
CA ASN A 622 -26.00 27.37 5.02
C ASN A 622 -24.86 28.34 4.68
N GLN A 623 -25.03 29.07 3.57
CA GLN A 623 -24.05 30.05 3.06
C GLN A 623 -23.64 31.10 4.08
N THR A 624 -24.53 31.46 5.00
CA THR A 624 -24.24 32.40 6.11
C THR A 624 -23.15 31.85 7.04
N ILE A 625 -23.17 30.55 7.33
CA ILE A 625 -22.15 29.87 8.16
C ILE A 625 -20.82 29.86 7.43
N ILE A 626 -20.85 29.50 6.15
CA ILE A 626 -19.65 29.46 5.30
C ILE A 626 -19.01 30.84 5.24
N ALA A 627 -19.79 31.89 4.97
CA ALA A 627 -19.30 33.28 4.88
C ALA A 627 -18.68 33.76 6.19
N LYS A 628 -19.32 33.48 7.34
CA LYS A 628 -18.78 33.81 8.66
C LYS A 628 -17.44 33.11 8.94
N LEU A 629 -17.32 31.82 8.63
CA LEU A 629 -16.08 31.07 8.80
C LEU A 629 -14.99 31.57 7.86
N GLN A 630 -15.32 31.91 6.61
CA GLN A 630 -14.38 32.53 5.67
C GLN A 630 -13.88 33.89 6.16
N GLN A 631 -14.77 34.70 6.74
CA GLN A 631 -14.39 35.99 7.34
C GLN A 631 -13.46 35.79 8.54
N ALA A 632 -13.80 34.86 9.44
CA ALA A 632 -12.96 34.51 10.58
C ALA A 632 -11.60 33.97 10.16
N ALA A 633 -11.55 33.13 9.09
CA ALA A 633 -10.33 32.57 8.54
C ALA A 633 -9.38 33.65 7.99
N ARG A 634 -9.90 34.70 7.36
CA ARG A 634 -9.10 35.85 6.87
C ARG A 634 -8.39 36.61 7.99
N GLY A 635 -9.03 36.72 9.15
CA GLY A 635 -8.44 37.35 10.35
C GLY A 635 -7.57 36.43 11.19
N HIS A 636 -7.49 35.16 10.85
CA HIS A 636 -6.76 34.17 11.62
C HIS A 636 -5.27 34.15 11.26
N ARG A 637 -4.38 33.97 12.26
CA ARG A 637 -2.91 33.97 12.10
C ARG A 637 -2.42 33.01 11.02
N ASN A 638 -3.02 31.83 10.89
CA ASN A 638 -2.62 30.79 9.92
C ASN A 638 -3.48 30.78 8.65
N THR A 639 -4.42 31.71 8.50
CA THR A 639 -5.33 31.76 7.33
C THR A 639 -5.87 30.40 6.91
N PRO A 640 -6.60 29.67 7.78
CA PRO A 640 -7.03 28.30 7.51
C PRO A 640 -7.90 28.24 6.25
N VAL A 641 -7.71 27.19 5.44
CA VAL A 641 -8.48 26.98 4.22
C VAL A 641 -9.86 26.44 4.57
N ILE A 642 -10.91 27.05 4.01
CA ILE A 642 -12.27 26.54 4.12
C ILE A 642 -12.57 25.66 2.91
N LEU A 643 -12.76 24.37 3.13
CA LEU A 643 -13.02 23.37 2.11
C LEU A 643 -14.51 22.98 2.11
N LEU A 644 -15.05 22.78 0.92
CA LEU A 644 -16.39 22.21 0.76
C LEU A 644 -16.22 20.78 0.23
N ILE A 645 -16.58 19.79 1.03
CA ILE A 645 -16.31 18.37 0.75
C ILE A 645 -17.60 17.59 0.92
N GLU A 646 -18.02 16.88 -0.13
CA GLU A 646 -19.09 15.91 0.00
C GLU A 646 -18.65 14.76 0.91
N SER A 647 -19.58 14.32 1.76
CA SER A 647 -19.34 13.17 2.62
C SER A 647 -19.08 11.93 1.75
N PRO A 648 -17.92 11.29 1.81
CA PRO A 648 -17.73 10.01 1.15
C PRO A 648 -18.59 8.96 1.87
N HIS A 649 -19.58 8.43 1.18
CA HIS A 649 -20.42 7.31 1.62
C HIS A 649 -19.59 6.05 1.89
#